data_d0e1748473d600d7835d81e81e9cb31c
#
_entry.id   d0e1748473d600d7835d81e81e9cb31c
#
_cell.length_a   1.000
_cell.length_b   1.000
_cell.length_c   1.000
_cell.angle_alpha   90.00
_cell.angle_beta   90.00
_cell.angle_gamma   90.00
#
_symmetry.space_group_name_H-M   'P 1'
#
loop_
_entity.id
_entity.type
_entity.pdbx_description
1 polymer ?
#
loop_
_entity_poly.entity_id
_entity_poly.type
_entity_poly.pdbx_seq_one_letter_code
_entity_poly.pdbx_strand_id
1 'polypeptide(L)'
;MSGRAIGTETEWWVPGRVEIDDVAPVVSCGVYPAKAVVGEVVPVSAAVWREGHEAVAATLVVRYLGVRYPHLTDRPRARVLPTPSEPQQRVKPLLIPMTSGQEPFVFHGQFTPDRVGLWTFRVDGWGDPIHTWRHGLIAKLDAGQGETELSNDLLVGAVLLERAATGVPRGLRDPLLAAAAALRTPGDPVTRTALALTPEIEELLADYPLRDLVTRGEQFGVWVDRPLARFGAWYEMFPRSTGGWDDDGNPVHGTFATAAAELPRIAGMGFDVVYLPPIHPIGKVHRKGRNNSPTAAPTDVGSPWAIGSDEGGHDTVHPSLGTIDDFDDFVSAARDLGMEVALDLALQCAPDHPWAREHRQWFTELPDGTIAYAENPPKKYQDIYPLNFDNDPEGLYDEVLRVVQHWVNHGVKFFRVDNPHTKPPNFWAWLIAQVKTVDPDVLFLSEAFTPPVRQYGLAKLGFTQSYSYFTWRTTKWELTEFGNQIAELADYRRPNLFVNTPDILHAVLQHNGPGMFAIRAVLAATMSPAWGMYCGYELFEHRAVREGSEEYLDSEKYELRPRDFASALDQGRSLQPFITRLNIIRRLHPAFQQLRTIHFHHVDNDALLAYSKFDPATGDCVLVVVTLNAFGPEEATLWLDMAALGMEDYDRFWVRDEITGEEYQWGQANYIRIDPARAVAHIINMPAVPYESRNTLLRRR
;
A
#
# COMPACT_ATOMS: atom_id res chain seq x y z
N MET A 1 -5.05 -24.44 -21.29
CA MET A 1 -4.66 -25.39 -20.24
C MET A 1 -3.45 -26.16 -20.73
N SER A 2 -2.26 -25.64 -20.56
CA SER A 2 -1.06 -26.48 -20.64
C SER A 2 -0.64 -26.74 -19.20
N GLY A 3 -1.04 -27.90 -18.69
CA GLY A 3 -0.53 -28.40 -17.45
C GLY A 3 0.99 -28.45 -17.54
N ARG A 4 1.70 -27.93 -16.55
CA ARG A 4 3.02 -28.42 -16.23
C ARG A 4 2.92 -29.93 -16.29
N ALA A 5 3.66 -30.56 -17.17
CA ALA A 5 3.86 -32.00 -17.10
C ALA A 5 4.38 -32.25 -15.67
N ILE A 6 3.54 -32.90 -14.87
CA ILE A 6 3.99 -33.50 -13.62
C ILE A 6 5.01 -34.53 -14.09
N GLY A 7 6.30 -34.19 -13.89
CA GLY A 7 7.36 -35.12 -14.12
C GLY A 7 7.04 -36.41 -13.35
N THR A 8 7.23 -37.54 -13.96
CA THR A 8 6.91 -38.88 -13.42
C THR A 8 7.81 -39.31 -12.26
N GLU A 9 8.59 -38.39 -11.69
CA GLU A 9 9.25 -38.50 -10.40
C GLU A 9 8.77 -37.36 -9.53
N THR A 10 7.84 -37.62 -8.62
CA THR A 10 7.60 -36.80 -7.46
C THR A 10 8.91 -36.80 -6.67
N GLU A 11 9.77 -35.80 -6.88
CA GLU A 11 10.78 -35.46 -5.90
C GLU A 11 10.04 -35.06 -4.64
N TRP A 12 9.89 -36.00 -3.72
CA TRP A 12 9.41 -35.74 -2.39
C TRP A 12 10.39 -34.74 -1.77
N TRP A 13 9.87 -33.62 -1.30
CA TRP A 13 10.65 -32.67 -0.53
C TRP A 13 11.30 -33.39 0.65
N VAL A 14 12.61 -33.34 0.73
CA VAL A 14 13.37 -33.92 1.85
C VAL A 14 13.62 -32.78 2.84
N PRO A 15 13.02 -32.83 4.04
CA PRO A 15 13.27 -31.81 5.06
C PRO A 15 14.75 -31.70 5.38
N GLY A 16 15.20 -30.47 5.61
CA GLY A 16 16.53 -30.23 6.18
C GLY A 16 16.61 -30.74 7.62
N ARG A 17 17.82 -30.63 8.21
CA ARG A 17 18.00 -31.02 9.63
C ARG A 17 17.34 -30.02 10.60
N VAL A 18 17.10 -28.80 10.14
CA VAL A 18 16.34 -27.76 10.83
C VAL A 18 15.14 -27.44 9.97
N GLU A 19 13.96 -27.56 10.53
CA GLU A 19 12.70 -27.25 9.84
C GLU A 19 12.45 -25.76 9.85
N ILE A 20 11.83 -25.23 8.78
CA ILE A 20 11.51 -23.81 8.60
C ILE A 20 10.09 -23.74 8.08
N ASP A 21 9.17 -23.27 8.93
CA ASP A 21 7.74 -23.18 8.65
C ASP A 21 7.22 -21.76 8.83
N ASP A 22 5.97 -21.52 8.41
CA ASP A 22 5.19 -20.31 8.64
C ASP A 22 5.94 -19.01 8.31
N VAL A 23 6.69 -19.03 7.19
CA VAL A 23 7.45 -17.87 6.74
C VAL A 23 6.49 -16.76 6.28
N ALA A 24 6.64 -15.55 6.82
CA ALA A 24 5.92 -14.35 6.40
C ALA A 24 6.89 -13.19 6.11
N PRO A 25 6.55 -12.29 5.14
CA PRO A 25 5.33 -12.25 4.32
C PRO A 25 5.42 -13.19 3.11
N VAL A 26 4.42 -14.03 2.92
CA VAL A 26 4.33 -14.93 1.75
C VAL A 26 2.95 -14.81 1.11
N VAL A 27 2.90 -14.39 -0.16
CA VAL A 27 1.64 -14.16 -0.88
C VAL A 27 1.30 -15.36 -1.75
N SER A 28 0.16 -16.00 -1.48
CA SER A 28 -0.34 -17.18 -2.24
C SER A 28 0.74 -18.25 -2.42
N CYS A 29 1.33 -18.72 -1.32
CA CYS A 29 2.40 -19.73 -1.31
C CYS A 29 3.61 -19.31 -2.18
N GLY A 30 3.98 -18.04 -2.21
CA GLY A 30 5.13 -17.53 -2.95
C GLY A 30 4.91 -17.33 -4.46
N VAL A 31 3.68 -17.57 -4.96
CA VAL A 31 3.36 -17.35 -6.40
C VAL A 31 3.48 -15.88 -6.79
N TYR A 32 3.11 -14.98 -5.91
CA TYR A 32 3.21 -13.54 -6.13
C TYR A 32 4.22 -12.92 -5.16
N PRO A 33 4.94 -11.88 -5.56
CA PRO A 33 5.78 -11.13 -4.64
C PRO A 33 4.92 -10.38 -3.62
N ALA A 34 5.40 -10.28 -2.38
CA ALA A 34 4.90 -9.30 -1.43
C ALA A 34 5.24 -7.88 -1.93
N LYS A 35 4.59 -6.86 -1.37
CA LYS A 35 4.79 -5.46 -1.73
C LYS A 35 5.45 -4.68 -0.61
N ALA A 36 6.37 -3.81 -1.00
CA ALA A 36 6.94 -2.80 -0.13
C ALA A 36 7.20 -1.50 -0.92
N VAL A 37 7.56 -0.44 -0.24
CA VAL A 37 8.12 0.76 -0.87
C VAL A 37 9.53 1.03 -0.33
N VAL A 38 10.29 1.85 -1.06
CA VAL A 38 11.62 2.30 -0.61
C VAL A 38 11.51 2.95 0.77
N GLY A 39 12.36 2.55 1.70
CA GLY A 39 12.37 3.04 3.08
C GLY A 39 11.32 2.39 4.01
N GLU A 40 10.49 1.47 3.53
CA GLU A 40 9.55 0.74 4.37
C GLU A 40 10.26 -0.37 5.16
N VAL A 41 9.98 -0.46 6.44
CA VAL A 41 10.43 -1.61 7.24
C VAL A 41 9.55 -2.82 6.90
N VAL A 42 10.15 -3.84 6.31
CA VAL A 42 9.50 -5.11 5.96
C VAL A 42 9.78 -6.12 7.07
N PRO A 43 8.79 -6.45 7.90
CA PRO A 43 8.94 -7.48 8.92
C PRO A 43 8.96 -8.87 8.28
N VAL A 44 9.80 -9.75 8.80
CA VAL A 44 9.87 -11.16 8.39
C VAL A 44 9.81 -12.03 9.63
N SER A 45 9.00 -13.07 9.61
CA SER A 45 8.93 -14.08 10.66
C SER A 45 9.00 -15.48 10.08
N ALA A 46 9.43 -16.43 10.90
CA ALA A 46 9.40 -17.86 10.58
C ALA A 46 9.41 -18.70 11.85
N ALA A 47 8.76 -19.85 11.82
CA ALA A 47 8.97 -20.90 12.81
C ALA A 47 10.20 -21.75 12.41
N VAL A 48 11.19 -21.87 13.32
CA VAL A 48 12.43 -22.61 13.06
C VAL A 48 12.68 -23.58 14.22
N TRP A 49 12.70 -24.87 13.92
CA TRP A 49 12.80 -25.89 14.96
C TRP A 49 13.55 -27.15 14.49
N ARG A 50 13.99 -27.94 15.45
CA ARG A 50 14.57 -29.28 15.24
C ARG A 50 14.21 -30.18 16.42
N GLU A 51 14.54 -31.45 16.27
CA GLU A 51 14.40 -32.43 17.35
C GLU A 51 15.36 -32.15 18.52
N GLY A 52 15.00 -32.60 19.72
CA GLY A 52 15.82 -32.51 20.92
C GLY A 52 15.67 -31.23 21.68
N HIS A 53 16.67 -30.91 22.51
CA HIS A 53 16.67 -29.71 23.38
C HIS A 53 17.73 -28.69 22.98
N GLU A 54 18.45 -28.96 21.87
CA GLU A 54 19.49 -28.07 21.38
C GLU A 54 18.87 -26.78 20.79
N ALA A 55 19.56 -25.69 21.03
CA ALA A 55 19.17 -24.40 20.51
C ALA A 55 19.24 -24.36 19.00
N VAL A 56 18.26 -23.67 18.40
CA VAL A 56 18.24 -23.27 17.00
C VAL A 56 18.28 -21.76 16.89
N ALA A 57 18.76 -21.29 15.77
CA ALA A 57 18.73 -19.86 15.43
C ALA A 57 18.42 -19.68 13.94
N ALA A 58 18.08 -18.46 13.57
CA ALA A 58 17.69 -18.13 12.22
C ALA A 58 18.46 -16.92 11.66
N THR A 59 18.64 -16.91 10.35
CA THR A 59 19.23 -15.77 9.62
C THR A 59 18.36 -15.42 8.45
N LEU A 60 17.93 -14.17 8.39
CA LEU A 60 17.25 -13.61 7.23
C LEU A 60 18.30 -13.24 6.17
N VAL A 61 18.15 -13.77 4.98
CA VAL A 61 19.03 -13.53 3.84
C VAL A 61 18.29 -12.74 2.78
N VAL A 62 18.69 -11.49 2.56
CA VAL A 62 18.02 -10.57 1.64
C VAL A 62 18.90 -10.27 0.43
N ARG A 63 18.29 -10.19 -0.77
CA ARG A 63 18.99 -9.88 -2.03
C ARG A 63 18.19 -8.95 -2.90
N TYR A 64 18.86 -7.99 -3.52
CA TYR A 64 18.32 -7.20 -4.62
C TYR A 64 18.61 -7.92 -5.95
N LEU A 65 17.58 -8.04 -6.80
CA LEU A 65 17.67 -8.73 -8.10
C LEU A 65 17.56 -7.79 -9.32
N GLY A 66 17.38 -6.49 -9.09
CA GLY A 66 17.25 -5.50 -10.18
C GLY A 66 15.82 -5.07 -10.46
N VAL A 67 15.65 -4.27 -11.50
CA VAL A 67 14.35 -3.67 -11.93
C VAL A 67 13.61 -4.63 -12.87
N ARG A 68 13.68 -5.91 -12.68
CA ARG A 68 12.95 -6.88 -13.48
C ARG A 68 11.70 -7.32 -12.74
N TYR A 69 10.53 -6.89 -13.20
CA TYR A 69 9.28 -7.35 -12.63
C TYR A 69 9.13 -8.86 -12.84
N PRO A 70 8.69 -9.64 -11.84
CA PRO A 70 8.53 -11.08 -12.00
C PRO A 70 7.56 -11.37 -13.14
N HIS A 71 8.02 -12.09 -14.17
CA HIS A 71 7.15 -12.46 -15.27
C HIS A 71 6.22 -13.60 -14.84
N LEU A 72 4.93 -13.29 -14.82
CA LEU A 72 3.87 -14.29 -14.65
C LEU A 72 3.47 -14.91 -16.01
N THR A 73 4.34 -14.88 -17.03
CA THR A 73 3.93 -15.15 -18.40
C THR A 73 4.77 -16.20 -19.09
N ASP A 74 4.14 -17.33 -19.34
CA ASP A 74 4.40 -18.16 -20.51
C ASP A 74 3.52 -17.67 -21.68
N ARG A 75 3.80 -16.48 -22.25
CA ARG A 75 3.21 -16.08 -23.52
C ARG A 75 4.25 -16.16 -24.64
N PRO A 76 4.07 -17.07 -25.59
CA PRO A 76 5.11 -17.38 -26.58
C PRO A 76 5.33 -16.30 -27.64
N ARG A 77 4.50 -15.26 -27.78
CA ARG A 77 4.52 -14.36 -28.95
C ARG A 77 4.23 -12.89 -28.70
N ALA A 78 3.94 -12.45 -27.48
CA ALA A 78 3.80 -11.02 -27.23
C ALA A 78 5.14 -10.29 -27.32
N ARG A 79 5.15 -9.10 -27.93
CA ARG A 79 6.33 -8.23 -28.03
C ARG A 79 6.87 -7.95 -26.63
N VAL A 80 8.09 -8.43 -26.34
CA VAL A 80 8.79 -8.11 -25.09
C VAL A 80 9.53 -6.80 -25.32
N LEU A 81 9.23 -5.79 -24.49
CA LEU A 81 10.00 -4.55 -24.53
C LEU A 81 11.46 -4.82 -24.16
N PRO A 82 12.42 -4.18 -24.83
CA PRO A 82 13.83 -4.35 -24.50
C PRO A 82 14.08 -3.92 -23.05
N THR A 83 14.65 -4.80 -22.26
CA THR A 83 15.11 -4.47 -20.90
C THR A 83 16.25 -3.47 -21.01
N PRO A 84 16.27 -2.38 -20.22
CA PRO A 84 17.43 -1.52 -20.15
C PRO A 84 18.67 -2.34 -19.78
N SER A 85 19.74 -2.24 -20.57
CA SER A 85 20.97 -2.98 -20.38
C SER A 85 21.84 -2.33 -19.30
N GLU A 86 21.39 -2.36 -18.07
CA GLU A 86 22.28 -2.07 -16.95
C GLU A 86 23.03 -3.37 -16.54
N PRO A 87 24.37 -3.30 -16.37
CA PRO A 87 25.10 -4.43 -15.86
C PRO A 87 24.60 -4.72 -14.44
N GLN A 88 24.03 -5.92 -14.23
CA GLN A 88 23.63 -6.39 -12.92
C GLN A 88 24.87 -6.41 -12.00
N GLN A 89 25.08 -5.35 -11.23
CA GLN A 89 26.02 -5.41 -10.12
C GLN A 89 25.51 -6.49 -9.17
N ARG A 90 26.31 -7.56 -9.01
CA ARG A 90 26.02 -8.61 -8.01
C ARG A 90 26.16 -7.97 -6.61
N VAL A 91 25.07 -7.42 -6.11
CA VAL A 91 25.02 -6.92 -4.73
C VAL A 91 25.17 -8.14 -3.80
N LYS A 92 26.08 -8.05 -2.83
CA LYS A 92 26.21 -9.09 -1.81
C LYS A 92 24.89 -9.22 -1.04
N PRO A 93 24.50 -10.45 -0.68
CA PRO A 93 23.31 -10.62 0.15
C PRO A 93 23.50 -9.95 1.51
N LEU A 94 22.46 -9.31 2.00
CA LEU A 94 22.40 -8.85 3.37
C LEU A 94 22.04 -10.04 4.26
N LEU A 95 22.81 -10.26 5.31
CA LEU A 95 22.58 -11.31 6.30
C LEU A 95 22.18 -10.65 7.62
N ILE A 96 20.97 -10.90 8.08
CA ILE A 96 20.39 -10.28 9.27
C ILE A 96 20.11 -11.39 10.29
N PRO A 97 20.71 -11.35 11.49
CA PRO A 97 20.32 -12.24 12.57
C PRO A 97 18.84 -12.06 12.90
N MET A 98 18.11 -13.15 13.09
CA MET A 98 16.73 -13.10 13.56
C MET A 98 16.70 -13.33 15.08
N THR A 99 15.79 -12.63 15.73
CA THR A 99 15.58 -12.72 17.20
C THR A 99 14.41 -13.64 17.52
N SER A 100 14.52 -14.41 18.61
CA SER A 100 13.41 -15.23 19.12
C SER A 100 12.24 -14.33 19.57
N GLY A 101 11.02 -14.71 19.18
CA GLY A 101 9.78 -14.05 19.60
C GLY A 101 9.28 -14.50 20.98
N GLN A 102 8.04 -14.16 21.29
CA GLN A 102 7.35 -14.66 22.51
C GLN A 102 6.95 -16.12 22.37
N GLU A 103 6.53 -16.52 21.18
CA GLU A 103 6.19 -17.91 20.87
C GLU A 103 7.46 -18.71 20.72
N PRO A 104 7.54 -19.89 21.36
CA PRO A 104 8.70 -20.76 21.21
C PRO A 104 8.96 -21.09 19.75
N PHE A 105 10.23 -21.02 19.35
CA PHE A 105 10.70 -21.31 18.00
C PHE A 105 10.27 -20.32 16.90
N VAL A 106 9.53 -19.27 17.20
CA VAL A 106 9.22 -18.20 16.23
C VAL A 106 10.31 -17.13 16.27
N PHE A 107 10.90 -16.89 15.12
CA PHE A 107 11.97 -15.91 14.92
C PHE A 107 11.48 -14.72 14.09
N HIS A 108 11.95 -13.52 14.46
CA HIS A 108 11.62 -12.26 13.79
C HIS A 108 12.87 -11.56 13.30
N GLY A 109 12.79 -11.02 12.11
CA GLY A 109 13.77 -10.14 11.51
C GLY A 109 13.08 -9.07 10.67
N GLN A 110 13.84 -8.12 10.18
CA GLN A 110 13.30 -7.07 9.30
C GLN A 110 14.39 -6.56 8.36
N PHE A 111 13.97 -6.01 7.23
CA PHE A 111 14.87 -5.30 6.34
C PHE A 111 14.17 -4.07 5.77
N THR A 112 14.98 -3.07 5.37
CA THR A 112 14.49 -1.84 4.76
C THR A 112 15.11 -1.70 3.37
N PRO A 113 14.33 -1.88 2.29
CA PRO A 113 14.82 -1.75 0.93
C PRO A 113 15.15 -0.28 0.62
N ASP A 114 16.32 -0.05 0.01
CA ASP A 114 16.84 1.28 -0.32
C ASP A 114 16.56 1.73 -1.76
N ARG A 115 15.98 0.88 -2.60
CA ARG A 115 15.73 1.14 -4.01
C ARG A 115 14.57 0.34 -4.59
N VAL A 116 13.98 0.86 -5.66
CA VAL A 116 12.90 0.24 -6.43
C VAL A 116 13.39 -1.02 -7.15
N GLY A 117 12.54 -2.03 -7.25
CA GLY A 117 12.78 -3.26 -7.99
C GLY A 117 12.44 -4.53 -7.23
N LEU A 118 12.89 -5.66 -7.78
CA LEU A 118 12.67 -6.97 -7.19
C LEU A 118 13.72 -7.27 -6.14
N TRP A 119 13.26 -7.50 -4.94
CA TRP A 119 14.02 -8.03 -3.83
C TRP A 119 13.58 -9.46 -3.55
N THR A 120 14.44 -10.23 -2.96
CA THR A 120 14.08 -11.56 -2.44
C THR A 120 14.61 -11.73 -1.04
N PHE A 121 13.88 -12.52 -0.26
CA PHE A 121 14.33 -12.96 1.05
C PHE A 121 14.12 -14.45 1.22
N ARG A 122 14.87 -15.04 2.14
CA ARG A 122 14.67 -16.39 2.68
C ARG A 122 15.16 -16.44 4.11
N VAL A 123 14.67 -17.37 4.86
CA VAL A 123 15.15 -17.68 6.20
C VAL A 123 16.06 -18.92 6.13
N ASP A 124 17.27 -18.80 6.66
CA ASP A 124 18.17 -19.94 6.85
C ASP A 124 18.12 -20.33 8.34
N GLY A 125 17.65 -21.54 8.64
CA GLY A 125 17.63 -22.12 10.00
C GLY A 125 18.91 -22.91 10.27
N TRP A 126 19.42 -22.87 11.49
CA TRP A 126 20.64 -23.57 11.86
C TRP A 126 20.67 -23.90 13.36
N GLY A 127 21.41 -24.98 13.70
CA GLY A 127 21.64 -25.33 15.09
C GLY A 127 22.72 -24.46 15.70
N ASP A 128 22.45 -23.94 16.91
CA ASP A 128 23.38 -23.10 17.66
C ASP A 128 24.08 -23.89 18.79
N PRO A 129 25.21 -24.54 18.49
CA PRO A 129 25.92 -25.34 19.47
C PRO A 129 26.57 -24.49 20.59
N ILE A 130 26.89 -23.23 20.30
CA ILE A 130 27.43 -22.30 21.29
C ILE A 130 26.36 -21.94 22.34
N HIS A 131 25.18 -21.55 21.88
CA HIS A 131 24.07 -21.21 22.80
C HIS A 131 23.66 -22.43 23.62
N THR A 132 23.54 -23.60 22.98
CA THR A 132 23.25 -24.87 23.67
C THR A 132 24.24 -25.15 24.77
N TRP A 133 25.55 -25.06 24.46
CA TRP A 133 26.64 -25.29 25.41
C TRP A 133 26.61 -24.25 26.56
N ARG A 134 26.54 -22.93 26.25
CA ARG A 134 26.53 -21.87 27.26
C ARG A 134 25.36 -22.02 28.22
N HIS A 135 24.16 -22.24 27.70
CA HIS A 135 22.96 -22.42 28.52
C HIS A 135 23.10 -23.61 29.45
N GLY A 136 23.54 -24.77 28.97
CA GLY A 136 23.75 -25.96 29.76
C GLY A 136 24.87 -25.77 30.79
N LEU A 137 25.98 -25.12 30.45
CA LEU A 137 27.10 -24.85 31.34
C LEU A 137 26.68 -23.91 32.49
N ILE A 138 25.98 -22.79 32.19
CA ILE A 138 25.50 -21.84 33.21
C ILE A 138 24.57 -22.55 34.20
N ALA A 139 23.58 -23.30 33.70
CA ALA A 139 22.65 -24.04 34.56
C ALA A 139 23.35 -25.02 35.52
N LYS A 140 24.41 -25.67 35.04
CA LYS A 140 25.22 -26.62 35.86
C LYS A 140 26.11 -25.89 36.88
N LEU A 141 26.68 -24.74 36.49
CA LEU A 141 27.44 -23.88 37.41
C LEU A 141 26.53 -23.34 38.53
N ASP A 142 25.33 -22.88 38.20
CA ASP A 142 24.34 -22.38 39.17
C ASP A 142 23.85 -23.50 40.12
N ALA A 143 23.84 -24.75 39.65
CA ALA A 143 23.56 -25.93 40.44
C ALA A 143 24.76 -26.38 41.30
N GLY A 144 25.90 -25.68 41.28
CA GLY A 144 27.07 -25.93 42.09
C GLY A 144 27.87 -27.17 41.68
N GLN A 145 27.78 -27.65 40.42
CA GLN A 145 28.55 -28.77 39.92
C GLN A 145 30.05 -28.46 39.86
N GLY A 146 30.86 -29.42 40.29
CA GLY A 146 32.30 -29.25 40.43
C GLY A 146 33.09 -29.64 39.19
N GLU A 147 34.45 -29.56 39.27
CA GLU A 147 35.38 -29.79 38.15
C GLU A 147 35.20 -31.19 37.51
N THR A 148 34.97 -32.21 38.34
CA THR A 148 34.83 -33.61 37.82
C THR A 148 33.56 -33.72 36.98
N GLU A 149 32.49 -33.14 37.39
CA GLU A 149 31.17 -33.19 36.71
C GLU A 149 31.19 -32.39 35.42
N LEU A 150 31.87 -31.21 35.45
CA LEU A 150 31.91 -30.25 34.31
C LEU A 150 33.06 -30.51 33.33
N SER A 151 33.93 -31.50 33.61
CA SER A 151 35.15 -31.70 32.80
C SER A 151 34.90 -31.84 31.31
N ASN A 152 33.87 -32.58 30.91
CA ASN A 152 33.49 -32.70 29.50
C ASN A 152 32.85 -31.42 28.94
N ASP A 153 32.02 -30.73 29.69
CA ASP A 153 31.39 -29.50 29.26
C ASP A 153 32.42 -28.40 28.98
N LEU A 154 33.48 -28.33 29.81
CA LEU A 154 34.57 -27.38 29.60
C LEU A 154 35.41 -27.74 28.35
N LEU A 155 35.67 -29.02 28.11
CA LEU A 155 36.38 -29.46 26.88
C LEU A 155 35.52 -29.23 25.63
N VAL A 156 34.23 -29.51 25.68
CA VAL A 156 33.28 -29.20 24.58
C VAL A 156 33.30 -27.72 24.27
N GLY A 157 33.22 -26.88 25.29
CA GLY A 157 33.29 -25.43 25.10
C GLY A 157 34.57 -24.96 24.43
N ALA A 158 35.72 -25.51 24.86
CA ALA A 158 37.00 -25.17 24.23
C ALA A 158 37.03 -25.56 22.74
N VAL A 159 36.53 -26.73 22.37
CA VAL A 159 36.45 -27.19 20.96
C VAL A 159 35.48 -26.29 20.16
N LEU A 160 34.32 -25.89 20.74
CA LEU A 160 33.37 -25.04 20.06
C LEU A 160 33.93 -23.64 19.80
N LEU A 161 34.61 -23.03 20.78
CA LEU A 161 35.28 -21.72 20.62
C LEU A 161 36.43 -21.78 19.58
N GLU A 162 37.24 -22.85 19.55
CA GLU A 162 38.25 -23.07 18.52
C GLU A 162 37.63 -23.18 17.12
N ARG A 163 36.51 -23.90 16.98
CA ARG A 163 35.76 -24.01 15.72
C ARG A 163 35.22 -22.63 15.32
N ALA A 164 34.58 -21.89 16.25
CA ALA A 164 34.04 -20.53 16.00
C ALA A 164 35.15 -19.59 15.53
N ALA A 165 36.34 -19.62 16.13
CA ALA A 165 37.50 -18.81 15.73
C ALA A 165 37.91 -19.04 14.27
N THR A 166 37.63 -20.16 13.66
CA THR A 166 37.94 -20.39 12.23
C THR A 166 37.09 -19.50 11.30
N GLY A 167 35.84 -19.16 11.70
CA GLY A 167 34.94 -18.31 10.95
C GLY A 167 35.14 -16.79 11.19
N VAL A 168 35.93 -16.44 12.21
CA VAL A 168 36.19 -15.06 12.59
C VAL A 168 37.40 -14.47 11.83
N PRO A 169 37.42 -13.18 11.43
CA PRO A 169 38.60 -12.53 10.87
C PRO A 169 39.83 -12.68 11.77
N ARG A 170 41.02 -12.85 11.17
CA ARG A 170 42.26 -13.18 11.90
C ARG A 170 42.55 -12.23 13.08
N GLY A 171 42.31 -10.92 12.91
CA GLY A 171 42.55 -9.91 13.94
C GLY A 171 41.59 -9.93 15.13
N LEU A 172 40.50 -10.71 15.09
CA LEU A 172 39.46 -10.81 16.13
C LEU A 172 39.40 -12.19 16.79
N ARG A 173 40.35 -13.12 16.49
CA ARG A 173 40.31 -14.51 16.97
C ARG A 173 40.86 -14.70 18.38
N ASP A 174 41.76 -13.82 18.81
CA ASP A 174 42.54 -14.00 20.04
C ASP A 174 41.66 -14.15 21.28
N PRO A 175 40.57 -13.39 21.50
CA PRO A 175 39.67 -13.58 22.62
C PRO A 175 39.04 -14.96 22.69
N LEU A 176 38.58 -15.51 21.56
CA LEU A 176 37.99 -16.85 21.47
C LEU A 176 39.05 -17.94 21.79
N LEU A 177 40.27 -17.81 21.25
CA LEU A 177 41.35 -18.75 21.50
C LEU A 177 41.84 -18.67 22.94
N ALA A 178 41.92 -17.50 23.55
CA ALA A 178 42.24 -17.30 24.96
C ALA A 178 41.18 -17.94 25.89
N ALA A 179 39.89 -17.74 25.59
CA ALA A 179 38.78 -18.36 26.31
C ALA A 179 38.82 -19.89 26.19
N ALA A 180 39.10 -20.45 24.97
CA ALA A 180 39.26 -21.88 24.76
C ALA A 180 40.43 -22.46 25.56
N ALA A 181 41.58 -21.75 25.62
CA ALA A 181 42.73 -22.15 26.41
C ALA A 181 42.44 -22.16 27.92
N ALA A 182 41.70 -21.12 28.43
CA ALA A 182 41.29 -21.04 29.83
C ALA A 182 40.40 -22.25 30.22
N LEU A 183 39.47 -22.62 29.37
CA LEU A 183 38.62 -23.81 29.56
C LEU A 183 39.40 -25.12 29.67
N ARG A 184 40.60 -25.24 29.09
CA ARG A 184 41.47 -26.40 29.17
C ARG A 184 42.42 -26.41 30.37
N THR A 185 42.59 -25.24 31.01
CA THR A 185 43.52 -25.14 32.14
C THR A 185 42.91 -25.76 33.38
N PRO A 186 43.64 -26.63 34.18
CA PRO A 186 43.09 -27.16 35.41
C PRO A 186 42.80 -26.09 36.44
N GLY A 187 41.72 -26.25 37.22
CA GLY A 187 41.35 -25.32 38.28
C GLY A 187 39.84 -25.19 38.48
N ASP A 188 39.45 -24.25 39.31
CA ASP A 188 38.03 -23.98 39.63
C ASP A 188 37.20 -23.64 38.36
N PRO A 189 36.06 -24.33 38.16
CA PRO A 189 35.23 -24.15 36.99
C PRO A 189 34.77 -22.69 36.76
N VAL A 190 34.43 -21.94 37.78
CA VAL A 190 34.01 -20.54 37.68
C VAL A 190 35.14 -19.69 37.08
N THR A 191 36.36 -19.88 37.56
CA THR A 191 37.53 -19.16 37.04
C THR A 191 37.83 -19.55 35.58
N ARG A 192 37.71 -20.83 35.23
CA ARG A 192 37.97 -21.34 33.86
C ARG A 192 36.96 -20.83 32.83
N THR A 193 35.72 -20.65 33.24
CA THR A 193 34.62 -20.20 32.35
C THR A 193 34.51 -18.69 32.22
N ALA A 194 35.13 -17.92 33.13
CA ALA A 194 34.99 -16.48 33.21
C ALA A 194 35.22 -15.75 31.86
N LEU A 195 36.28 -16.10 31.13
CA LEU A 195 36.53 -15.47 29.83
C LEU A 195 35.51 -15.90 28.75
N ALA A 196 35.06 -17.16 28.75
CA ALA A 196 34.11 -17.64 27.75
C ALA A 196 32.67 -17.11 27.92
N LEU A 197 32.35 -16.57 29.09
CA LEU A 197 31.05 -16.03 29.42
C LEU A 197 30.99 -14.49 29.42
N THR A 198 32.07 -13.83 28.97
CA THR A 198 32.13 -12.35 28.87
C THR A 198 31.19 -11.82 27.78
N PRO A 199 30.66 -10.60 27.94
CA PRO A 199 29.89 -9.91 26.89
C PRO A 199 30.69 -9.74 25.57
N GLU A 200 32.00 -9.52 25.63
CA GLU A 200 32.85 -9.40 24.44
C GLU A 200 32.84 -10.67 23.58
N ILE A 201 32.91 -11.84 24.21
CA ILE A 201 32.80 -13.14 23.49
C ILE A 201 31.40 -13.34 22.94
N GLU A 202 30.36 -12.93 23.68
CA GLU A 202 28.98 -13.03 23.24
C GLU A 202 28.70 -12.17 22.03
N GLU A 203 29.12 -10.90 22.01
CA GLU A 203 29.03 -9.99 20.88
C GLU A 203 29.77 -10.52 19.65
N LEU A 204 31.00 -11.01 19.85
CA LEU A 204 31.79 -11.57 18.75
C LEU A 204 31.15 -12.82 18.12
N LEU A 205 30.51 -13.66 18.95
CA LEU A 205 29.79 -14.86 18.48
C LEU A 205 28.44 -14.52 17.87
N ALA A 206 27.82 -13.41 18.25
CA ALA A 206 26.64 -12.87 17.58
C ALA A 206 26.97 -12.38 16.17
N ASP A 207 28.10 -11.68 16.00
CA ASP A 207 28.54 -11.19 14.70
C ASP A 207 29.04 -12.32 13.77
N TYR A 208 29.70 -13.32 14.35
CA TYR A 208 30.30 -14.46 13.62
C TYR A 208 29.83 -15.82 14.20
N PRO A 209 28.56 -16.15 14.09
CA PRO A 209 27.99 -17.33 14.73
C PRO A 209 28.54 -18.63 14.14
N LEU A 210 28.80 -19.60 15.01
CA LEU A 210 29.10 -20.98 14.60
C LEU A 210 27.77 -21.69 14.24
N ARG A 211 27.55 -21.90 12.96
CA ARG A 211 26.30 -22.43 12.42
C ARG A 211 26.48 -23.91 12.05
N ASP A 212 25.76 -24.78 12.74
CA ASP A 212 25.72 -26.20 12.44
C ASP A 212 24.40 -26.58 11.75
N LEU A 213 24.41 -27.62 10.92
CA LEU A 213 23.20 -28.19 10.31
C LEU A 213 22.35 -27.18 9.54
N VAL A 214 22.96 -26.25 8.80
CA VAL A 214 22.26 -25.17 8.11
C VAL A 214 21.27 -25.72 7.08
N THR A 215 20.00 -25.42 7.28
CA THR A 215 18.95 -25.60 6.28
C THR A 215 18.65 -24.25 5.63
N ARG A 216 18.67 -24.19 4.31
CA ARG A 216 18.30 -23.00 3.54
C ARG A 216 16.82 -23.08 3.20
N GLY A 217 16.06 -22.10 3.67
CA GLY A 217 14.63 -22.00 3.36
C GLY A 217 14.35 -21.62 1.91
N GLU A 218 13.09 -21.66 1.57
CA GLU A 218 12.55 -21.22 0.28
C GLU A 218 12.76 -19.71 0.08
N GLN A 219 12.93 -19.29 -1.17
CA GLN A 219 13.15 -17.89 -1.52
C GLN A 219 11.84 -17.25 -1.98
N PHE A 220 11.46 -16.14 -1.35
CA PHE A 220 10.26 -15.38 -1.65
C PHE A 220 10.58 -14.00 -2.22
N GLY A 221 9.71 -13.52 -3.10
CA GLY A 221 9.86 -12.22 -3.75
C GLY A 221 9.20 -11.08 -2.98
N VAL A 222 9.81 -9.89 -3.04
CA VAL A 222 9.22 -8.61 -2.62
C VAL A 222 9.41 -7.61 -3.74
N TRP A 223 8.32 -7.10 -4.29
CA TRP A 223 8.39 -5.98 -5.22
C TRP A 223 8.37 -4.67 -4.45
N VAL A 224 9.41 -3.87 -4.65
CA VAL A 224 9.58 -2.58 -3.99
C VAL A 224 9.26 -1.46 -4.98
N ASP A 225 8.23 -0.69 -4.68
CA ASP A 225 7.84 0.50 -5.43
C ASP A 225 8.46 1.78 -4.84
N ARG A 226 8.31 2.90 -5.53
CA ARG A 226 8.62 4.23 -4.98
C ARG A 226 7.62 4.62 -3.86
N PRO A 227 7.97 5.58 -2.96
CA PRO A 227 7.13 5.91 -1.79
C PRO A 227 5.69 6.32 -2.12
N LEU A 228 5.46 7.01 -3.24
CA LEU A 228 4.13 7.46 -3.67
C LEU A 228 3.16 6.30 -4.00
N ALA A 229 3.67 5.08 -4.18
CA ALA A 229 2.87 3.87 -4.29
C ALA A 229 2.10 3.52 -3.01
N ARG A 230 2.56 3.98 -1.85
CA ARG A 230 1.95 3.74 -0.55
C ARG A 230 1.29 4.98 0.03
N PHE A 231 1.99 6.12 0.02
CA PHE A 231 1.55 7.37 0.64
C PHE A 231 1.29 8.44 -0.40
N GLY A 232 0.09 9.05 -0.36
CA GLY A 232 -0.27 10.15 -1.23
C GLY A 232 -1.73 10.57 -1.06
N ALA A 233 -2.02 11.82 -1.42
CA ALA A 233 -3.37 12.39 -1.47
C ALA A 233 -3.74 12.66 -2.92
N TRP A 234 -4.93 12.22 -3.34
CA TRP A 234 -5.42 12.29 -4.71
C TRP A 234 -6.58 13.28 -4.85
N TYR A 235 -6.54 14.10 -5.88
CA TYR A 235 -7.62 15.01 -6.24
C TYR A 235 -8.13 14.71 -7.64
N GLU A 236 -9.37 14.25 -7.75
CA GLU A 236 -10.02 13.96 -9.03
C GLU A 236 -10.74 15.21 -9.54
N MET A 237 -10.48 15.60 -10.79
CA MET A 237 -11.13 16.73 -11.44
C MET A 237 -11.37 16.52 -12.92
N PHE A 238 -12.44 17.13 -13.45
CA PHE A 238 -12.72 17.14 -14.87
C PHE A 238 -12.16 18.43 -15.51
N PRO A 239 -11.13 18.38 -16.36
CA PRO A 239 -10.57 19.57 -17.02
C PRO A 239 -11.64 20.37 -17.77
N ARG A 240 -12.61 19.66 -18.38
CA ARG A 240 -13.71 20.30 -19.15
C ARG A 240 -14.60 21.22 -18.34
N SER A 241 -14.64 21.11 -17.01
CA SER A 241 -15.46 21.94 -16.13
C SER A 241 -14.73 23.18 -15.59
N THR A 242 -13.49 23.43 -15.99
CA THR A 242 -12.69 24.57 -15.48
C THR A 242 -12.85 25.86 -16.31
N GLY A 243 -13.74 25.86 -17.32
CA GLY A 243 -13.93 27.02 -18.19
C GLY A 243 -14.75 28.18 -17.58
N GLY A 244 -15.33 27.99 -16.40
CA GLY A 244 -16.17 28.99 -15.76
C GLY A 244 -17.53 29.16 -16.47
N TRP A 245 -18.02 30.40 -16.49
CA TRP A 245 -19.33 30.79 -17.08
C TRP A 245 -19.15 31.91 -18.10
N ASP A 246 -20.01 31.93 -19.11
CA ASP A 246 -20.14 33.05 -20.03
C ASP A 246 -20.94 34.20 -19.41
N ASP A 247 -21.08 35.29 -20.14
CA ASP A 247 -21.82 36.50 -19.69
C ASP A 247 -23.32 36.23 -19.43
N ASP A 248 -23.87 35.16 -20.04
CA ASP A 248 -25.27 34.74 -19.85
C ASP A 248 -25.40 33.72 -18.70
N GLY A 249 -24.29 33.34 -18.05
CA GLY A 249 -24.25 32.38 -16.94
C GLY A 249 -24.27 30.91 -17.37
N ASN A 250 -24.04 30.60 -18.63
CA ASN A 250 -23.92 29.21 -19.08
C ASN A 250 -22.50 28.68 -18.84
N PRO A 251 -22.35 27.38 -18.48
CA PRO A 251 -21.04 26.78 -18.31
C PRO A 251 -20.25 26.77 -19.63
N VAL A 252 -18.98 27.15 -19.56
CA VAL A 252 -18.04 27.12 -20.68
C VAL A 252 -17.14 25.89 -20.55
N HIS A 253 -16.88 25.24 -21.69
CA HIS A 253 -15.97 24.11 -21.73
C HIS A 253 -14.54 24.54 -21.38
N GLY A 254 -13.93 23.90 -20.37
CA GLY A 254 -12.56 24.15 -19.96
C GLY A 254 -11.56 23.53 -20.92
N THR A 255 -10.31 23.97 -20.78
CA THR A 255 -9.14 23.51 -21.53
C THR A 255 -8.05 23.05 -20.55
N PHE A 256 -6.95 22.46 -21.04
CA PHE A 256 -5.79 22.19 -20.19
C PHE A 256 -5.19 23.46 -19.59
N ALA A 257 -5.24 24.57 -20.30
CA ALA A 257 -4.78 25.87 -19.77
C ALA A 257 -5.65 26.33 -18.59
N THR A 258 -6.99 26.23 -18.68
CA THR A 258 -7.88 26.58 -17.57
C THR A 258 -7.76 25.58 -16.41
N ALA A 259 -7.55 24.30 -16.70
CA ALA A 259 -7.30 23.29 -15.70
C ALA A 259 -5.95 23.50 -14.97
N ALA A 260 -4.91 23.92 -15.70
CA ALA A 260 -3.61 24.25 -15.10
C ALA A 260 -3.72 25.44 -14.11
N ALA A 261 -4.62 26.38 -14.34
CA ALA A 261 -4.88 27.50 -13.42
C ALA A 261 -5.43 27.05 -12.05
N GLU A 262 -6.04 25.85 -11.96
CA GLU A 262 -6.53 25.28 -10.69
C GLU A 262 -5.43 24.54 -9.90
N LEU A 263 -4.34 24.13 -10.54
CA LEU A 263 -3.27 23.34 -9.91
C LEU A 263 -2.66 24.01 -8.66
N PRO A 264 -2.39 25.33 -8.62
CA PRO A 264 -1.87 25.97 -7.42
C PRO A 264 -2.78 25.84 -6.20
N ARG A 265 -4.11 25.90 -6.40
CA ARG A 265 -5.10 25.68 -5.33
C ARG A 265 -5.05 24.25 -4.81
N ILE A 266 -4.99 23.28 -5.73
CA ILE A 266 -4.95 21.84 -5.41
C ILE A 266 -3.64 21.50 -4.68
N ALA A 267 -2.50 21.96 -5.18
CA ALA A 267 -1.20 21.81 -4.52
C ALA A 267 -1.18 22.48 -3.13
N GLY A 268 -1.80 23.66 -3.01
CA GLY A 268 -1.94 24.37 -1.75
C GLY A 268 -2.74 23.61 -0.68
N MET A 269 -3.66 22.74 -1.09
CA MET A 269 -4.34 21.80 -0.19
C MET A 269 -3.48 20.59 0.20
N GLY A 270 -2.31 20.42 -0.42
CA GLY A 270 -1.39 19.34 -0.10
C GLY A 270 -1.69 18.02 -0.81
N PHE A 271 -2.30 18.06 -1.98
CA PHE A 271 -2.46 16.86 -2.83
C PHE A 271 -1.17 16.53 -3.58
N ASP A 272 -0.93 15.25 -3.81
CA ASP A 272 0.25 14.71 -4.48
C ASP A 272 -0.05 14.27 -5.91
N VAL A 273 -1.31 13.94 -6.20
CA VAL A 273 -1.76 13.42 -7.49
C VAL A 273 -3.02 14.12 -7.94
N VAL A 274 -3.01 14.64 -9.16
CA VAL A 274 -4.20 15.12 -9.88
C VAL A 274 -4.67 14.03 -10.81
N TYR A 275 -5.86 13.49 -10.56
CA TYR A 275 -6.46 12.45 -11.37
C TYR A 275 -7.48 13.05 -12.33
N LEU A 276 -7.32 12.76 -13.62
CA LEU A 276 -8.20 13.19 -14.71
C LEU A 276 -9.01 11.98 -15.21
N PRO A 277 -10.36 12.05 -15.21
CA PRO A 277 -11.17 11.16 -16.03
C PRO A 277 -10.74 11.18 -17.50
N PRO A 278 -11.22 10.24 -18.36
CA PRO A 278 -10.73 10.15 -19.71
C PRO A 278 -10.75 11.50 -20.46
N ILE A 279 -9.61 11.86 -21.04
CA ILE A 279 -9.39 13.13 -21.74
C ILE A 279 -9.51 13.00 -23.27
N HIS A 280 -10.00 11.86 -23.73
CA HIS A 280 -10.07 11.47 -25.13
C HIS A 280 -11.31 12.02 -25.84
N PRO A 281 -11.35 12.02 -27.18
CA PRO A 281 -12.57 12.32 -27.94
C PRO A 281 -13.73 11.45 -27.45
N ILE A 282 -14.92 12.04 -27.37
CA ILE A 282 -16.14 11.38 -26.86
C ILE A 282 -17.04 11.02 -28.02
N GLY A 283 -17.56 9.79 -28.02
CA GLY A 283 -18.47 9.29 -29.05
C GLY A 283 -19.70 10.15 -29.28
N LYS A 284 -20.17 10.18 -30.51
CA LYS A 284 -21.38 10.94 -30.93
C LYS A 284 -22.60 10.02 -31.05
N VAL A 285 -22.37 8.74 -31.39
CA VAL A 285 -23.40 7.71 -31.51
C VAL A 285 -23.88 7.27 -30.15
N HIS A 286 -25.18 7.32 -29.91
CA HIS A 286 -25.84 7.03 -28.63
C HIS A 286 -25.31 7.88 -27.44
N ARG A 287 -24.77 9.07 -27.73
CA ARG A 287 -24.25 9.98 -26.71
C ARG A 287 -25.29 10.21 -25.61
N LYS A 288 -24.85 10.13 -24.36
CA LYS A 288 -25.69 10.43 -23.20
C LYS A 288 -25.87 11.95 -23.01
N GLY A 289 -27.08 12.32 -22.67
CA GLY A 289 -27.42 13.69 -22.26
C GLY A 289 -27.37 13.87 -20.75
N ARG A 290 -27.78 15.06 -20.29
CA ARG A 290 -27.80 15.45 -18.87
C ARG A 290 -28.46 14.41 -17.99
N ASN A 291 -27.92 14.21 -16.78
CA ASN A 291 -28.39 13.24 -15.81
C ASN A 291 -28.58 11.82 -16.41
N ASN A 292 -27.67 11.42 -17.32
CA ASN A 292 -27.69 10.11 -17.99
C ASN A 292 -28.91 9.89 -18.91
N SER A 293 -29.47 10.95 -19.47
CA SER A 293 -30.52 10.81 -20.47
C SER A 293 -30.03 9.96 -21.66
N PRO A 294 -30.85 9.04 -22.19
CA PRO A 294 -30.48 8.24 -23.37
C PRO A 294 -30.39 9.06 -24.66
N THR A 295 -30.87 10.30 -24.66
CA THR A 295 -30.86 11.22 -25.80
C THR A 295 -30.14 12.49 -25.40
N ALA A 296 -29.06 12.81 -26.14
CA ALA A 296 -28.31 14.05 -25.95
C ALA A 296 -28.91 15.21 -26.74
N ALA A 297 -28.91 16.39 -26.14
CA ALA A 297 -29.11 17.66 -26.86
C ALA A 297 -27.82 18.01 -27.66
N PRO A 298 -27.89 18.91 -28.65
CA PRO A 298 -26.72 19.30 -29.43
C PRO A 298 -25.58 19.92 -28.61
N THR A 299 -25.87 20.46 -27.44
CA THR A 299 -24.92 21.08 -26.53
C THR A 299 -24.40 20.14 -25.44
N ASP A 300 -24.93 18.91 -25.35
CA ASP A 300 -24.52 17.96 -24.33
C ASP A 300 -23.15 17.38 -24.63
N VAL A 301 -22.28 17.41 -23.63
CA VAL A 301 -20.87 16.99 -23.75
C VAL A 301 -20.65 15.48 -23.76
N GLY A 302 -21.66 14.71 -23.32
CA GLY A 302 -21.56 13.25 -23.21
C GLY A 302 -20.67 12.74 -22.07
N SER A 303 -20.53 11.42 -22.00
CA SER A 303 -19.71 10.77 -20.98
C SER A 303 -18.26 10.63 -21.46
N PRO A 304 -17.24 11.03 -20.65
CA PRO A 304 -15.84 10.84 -21.02
C PRO A 304 -15.44 9.37 -21.17
N TRP A 305 -16.16 8.46 -20.51
CA TRP A 305 -15.91 7.01 -20.63
C TRP A 305 -16.45 6.38 -21.91
N ALA A 306 -17.24 7.12 -22.71
CA ALA A 306 -17.60 6.71 -24.08
C ALA A 306 -16.51 7.20 -25.04
N ILE A 307 -15.34 6.54 -24.97
CA ILE A 307 -14.09 6.96 -25.62
C ILE A 307 -14.15 6.71 -27.13
N GLY A 308 -13.75 7.73 -27.88
CA GLY A 308 -13.46 7.67 -29.32
C GLY A 308 -14.57 8.21 -30.19
N SER A 309 -14.15 8.90 -31.25
CA SER A 309 -14.97 9.43 -32.33
C SER A 309 -14.13 9.53 -33.62
N ASP A 310 -14.65 10.19 -34.66
CA ASP A 310 -13.86 10.50 -35.85
C ASP A 310 -12.62 11.37 -35.57
N GLU A 311 -12.56 11.97 -34.39
CA GLU A 311 -11.47 12.84 -33.93
C GLU A 311 -10.30 12.06 -33.28
N GLY A 312 -10.48 10.76 -33.04
CA GLY A 312 -9.45 9.89 -32.46
C GLY A 312 -9.95 8.95 -31.38
N GLY A 313 -9.03 8.24 -30.74
CA GLY A 313 -9.28 7.23 -29.71
C GLY A 313 -8.48 7.45 -28.43
N HIS A 314 -8.03 6.33 -27.83
CA HIS A 314 -7.35 6.29 -26.54
C HIS A 314 -5.98 6.97 -26.47
N ASP A 315 -5.40 7.33 -27.61
CA ASP A 315 -4.11 8.03 -27.73
C ASP A 315 -4.25 9.49 -28.20
N THR A 316 -5.48 10.03 -28.15
CA THR A 316 -5.80 11.36 -28.67
C THR A 316 -6.46 12.21 -27.57
N VAL A 317 -6.12 13.49 -27.53
CA VAL A 317 -6.74 14.49 -26.66
C VAL A 317 -8.06 14.97 -27.27
N HIS A 318 -9.09 15.16 -26.44
CA HIS A 318 -10.36 15.78 -26.87
C HIS A 318 -10.09 17.20 -27.42
N PRO A 319 -10.51 17.54 -28.64
CA PRO A 319 -10.18 18.83 -29.29
C PRO A 319 -10.56 20.06 -28.46
N SER A 320 -11.66 20.00 -27.70
CA SER A 320 -12.08 21.12 -26.83
C SER A 320 -11.19 21.30 -25.60
N LEU A 321 -10.37 20.31 -25.23
CA LEU A 321 -9.39 20.44 -24.13
C LEU A 321 -8.11 21.11 -24.60
N GLY A 322 -7.79 21.03 -25.90
CA GLY A 322 -6.57 21.54 -26.50
C GLY A 322 -5.83 20.48 -27.33
N THR A 323 -4.54 20.65 -27.46
CA THR A 323 -3.62 19.77 -28.20
C THR A 323 -2.84 18.86 -27.23
N ILE A 324 -2.03 17.96 -27.80
CA ILE A 324 -1.11 17.15 -26.99
C ILE A 324 -0.03 18.01 -26.32
N ASP A 325 0.42 19.09 -26.97
CA ASP A 325 1.38 20.04 -26.38
C ASP A 325 0.76 20.78 -25.19
N ASP A 326 -0.54 21.15 -25.25
CA ASP A 326 -1.24 21.74 -24.12
C ASP A 326 -1.36 20.75 -22.94
N PHE A 327 -1.50 19.46 -23.23
CA PHE A 327 -1.46 18.42 -22.20
C PHE A 327 -0.07 18.28 -21.56
N ASP A 328 0.99 18.30 -22.38
CA ASP A 328 2.38 18.27 -21.89
C ASP A 328 2.69 19.47 -20.98
N ASP A 329 2.19 20.65 -21.34
CA ASP A 329 2.28 21.86 -20.52
C ASP A 329 1.53 21.70 -19.19
N PHE A 330 0.33 21.10 -19.20
CA PHE A 330 -0.42 20.78 -17.98
C PHE A 330 0.33 19.81 -17.08
N VAL A 331 0.90 18.73 -17.64
CA VAL A 331 1.72 17.75 -16.88
C VAL A 331 2.94 18.42 -16.28
N SER A 332 3.60 19.31 -17.05
CA SER A 332 4.76 20.07 -16.58
C SER A 332 4.37 21.00 -15.43
N ALA A 333 3.26 21.74 -15.56
CA ALA A 333 2.76 22.63 -14.50
C ALA A 333 2.43 21.87 -13.21
N ALA A 334 1.83 20.68 -13.32
CA ALA A 334 1.58 19.82 -12.15
C ALA A 334 2.89 19.40 -11.47
N ARG A 335 3.89 18.98 -12.26
CA ARG A 335 5.21 18.58 -11.77
C ARG A 335 5.95 19.72 -11.09
N ASP A 336 5.89 20.93 -11.62
CA ASP A 336 6.53 22.12 -11.04
C ASP A 336 5.94 22.49 -9.67
N LEU A 337 4.71 22.08 -9.41
CA LEU A 337 4.03 22.20 -8.12
C LEU A 337 4.22 20.97 -7.21
N GLY A 338 5.03 19.99 -7.63
CA GLY A 338 5.29 18.76 -6.87
C GLY A 338 4.18 17.73 -6.93
N MET A 339 3.26 17.84 -7.90
CA MET A 339 2.19 16.86 -8.12
C MET A 339 2.46 16.02 -9.37
N GLU A 340 1.85 14.84 -9.41
CA GLU A 340 1.85 13.98 -10.60
C GLU A 340 0.44 13.86 -11.18
N VAL A 341 0.38 13.61 -12.49
CA VAL A 341 -0.89 13.41 -13.21
C VAL A 341 -1.20 11.93 -13.29
N ALA A 342 -2.42 11.57 -12.91
CA ALA A 342 -3.02 10.26 -13.14
C ALA A 342 -4.05 10.36 -14.26
N LEU A 343 -4.01 9.44 -15.23
CA LEU A 343 -5.03 9.30 -16.25
C LEU A 343 -5.91 8.07 -16.01
N ASP A 344 -7.16 8.18 -16.43
CA ASP A 344 -8.09 7.05 -16.49
C ASP A 344 -7.74 6.14 -17.67
N LEU A 345 -7.54 4.86 -17.40
CA LEU A 345 -7.39 3.81 -18.41
C LEU A 345 -8.69 3.00 -18.48
N ALA A 346 -9.63 3.45 -19.29
CA ALA A 346 -10.91 2.80 -19.53
C ALA A 346 -10.87 2.04 -20.85
N LEU A 347 -10.71 0.71 -20.80
CA LEU A 347 -10.60 -0.17 -21.97
C LEU A 347 -11.97 -0.53 -22.52
N GLN A 348 -12.61 0.44 -23.16
CA GLN A 348 -13.92 0.37 -23.81
C GLN A 348 -14.01 1.48 -24.85
N CYS A 349 -14.87 1.32 -25.83
CA CYS A 349 -14.96 2.21 -26.99
C CYS A 349 -16.37 2.72 -27.19
N ALA A 350 -16.52 3.95 -27.67
CA ALA A 350 -17.79 4.38 -28.26
C ALA A 350 -18.04 3.65 -29.60
N PRO A 351 -19.29 3.59 -30.09
CA PRO A 351 -19.62 2.94 -31.35
C PRO A 351 -18.88 3.51 -32.56
N ASP A 352 -18.54 4.79 -32.52
CA ASP A 352 -17.82 5.53 -33.57
C ASP A 352 -16.30 5.62 -33.34
N HIS A 353 -15.76 4.88 -32.38
CA HIS A 353 -14.30 4.75 -32.17
C HIS A 353 -13.60 4.18 -33.43
N PRO A 354 -12.40 4.65 -33.80
CA PRO A 354 -11.63 4.09 -34.92
C PRO A 354 -11.49 2.55 -34.86
N TRP A 355 -11.20 1.98 -33.70
CA TRP A 355 -11.08 0.53 -33.53
C TRP A 355 -12.37 -0.24 -33.87
N ALA A 356 -13.55 0.34 -33.62
CA ALA A 356 -14.81 -0.34 -33.95
C ALA A 356 -14.99 -0.53 -35.46
N ARG A 357 -14.31 0.28 -36.29
CA ARG A 357 -14.28 0.17 -37.77
C ARG A 357 -13.10 -0.65 -38.27
N GLU A 358 -11.92 -0.43 -37.73
CA GLU A 358 -10.64 -0.92 -38.24
C GLU A 358 -10.26 -2.28 -37.65
N HIS A 359 -10.70 -2.57 -36.43
CA HIS A 359 -10.36 -3.76 -35.65
C HIS A 359 -11.62 -4.43 -35.07
N ARG A 360 -12.57 -4.76 -35.96
CA ARG A 360 -13.85 -5.33 -35.54
C ARG A 360 -13.71 -6.62 -34.74
N GLN A 361 -12.64 -7.37 -34.96
CA GLN A 361 -12.28 -8.57 -34.20
C GLN A 361 -12.01 -8.28 -32.69
N TRP A 362 -11.76 -7.04 -32.30
CA TRP A 362 -11.59 -6.68 -30.89
C TRP A 362 -12.91 -6.48 -30.16
N PHE A 363 -14.01 -6.77 -30.80
CA PHE A 363 -15.36 -6.65 -30.22
C PHE A 363 -16.14 -7.97 -30.34
N THR A 364 -17.19 -8.10 -29.53
CA THR A 364 -18.10 -9.23 -29.63
C THR A 364 -19.21 -8.92 -30.62
N GLU A 365 -19.29 -9.67 -31.72
CA GLU A 365 -20.40 -9.60 -32.65
C GLU A 365 -21.56 -10.48 -32.19
N LEU A 366 -22.76 -9.92 -32.26
CA LEU A 366 -24.01 -10.65 -32.06
C LEU A 366 -24.41 -11.41 -33.35
N PRO A 367 -25.31 -12.40 -33.24
CA PRO A 367 -25.75 -13.19 -34.42
C PRO A 367 -26.36 -12.38 -35.56
N ASP A 368 -26.84 -11.16 -35.29
CA ASP A 368 -27.39 -10.25 -36.30
C ASP A 368 -26.30 -9.36 -36.95
N GLY A 369 -25.03 -9.53 -36.58
CA GLY A 369 -23.89 -8.78 -37.06
C GLY A 369 -23.68 -7.42 -36.40
N THR A 370 -24.44 -7.09 -35.37
CA THR A 370 -24.19 -5.89 -34.55
C THR A 370 -23.12 -6.16 -33.50
N ILE A 371 -22.41 -5.10 -33.04
CA ILE A 371 -21.48 -5.20 -31.91
C ILE A 371 -22.27 -5.12 -30.60
N ALA A 372 -21.94 -6.01 -29.66
CA ALA A 372 -22.53 -6.00 -28.32
C ALA A 372 -22.09 -4.73 -27.55
N TYR A 373 -23.08 -4.00 -27.02
CA TYR A 373 -22.80 -2.90 -26.09
C TYR A 373 -22.71 -3.39 -24.65
N ALA A 374 -22.16 -2.55 -23.76
CA ALA A 374 -22.02 -2.89 -22.34
C ALA A 374 -23.40 -3.00 -21.66
N GLU A 375 -23.58 -4.05 -20.88
CA GLU A 375 -24.79 -4.29 -20.09
C GLU A 375 -24.45 -4.77 -18.66
N ASN A 376 -25.29 -4.34 -17.73
CA ASN A 376 -25.45 -4.96 -16.41
C ASN A 376 -26.97 -5.07 -16.18
N PRO A 377 -27.60 -6.12 -16.70
CA PRO A 377 -29.05 -6.19 -16.80
C PRO A 377 -29.79 -5.88 -15.50
N PRO A 378 -30.83 -5.03 -15.54
CA PRO A 378 -31.47 -4.45 -16.74
C PRO A 378 -30.82 -3.16 -17.28
N LYS A 379 -29.69 -2.68 -16.71
CA LYS A 379 -28.99 -1.46 -17.16
C LYS A 379 -28.30 -1.69 -18.49
N LYS A 380 -28.41 -0.72 -19.41
CA LYS A 380 -27.84 -0.74 -20.76
C LYS A 380 -26.98 0.52 -20.98
N TYR A 381 -25.81 0.32 -21.55
CA TYR A 381 -24.85 1.38 -21.87
C TYR A 381 -24.56 1.35 -23.38
N GLN A 382 -25.51 1.82 -24.21
CA GLN A 382 -25.43 1.73 -25.67
C GLN A 382 -24.31 2.60 -26.27
N ASP A 383 -23.81 3.56 -25.52
CA ASP A 383 -22.69 4.42 -25.84
C ASP A 383 -21.31 3.76 -25.63
N ILE A 384 -21.29 2.49 -25.16
CA ILE A 384 -20.04 1.78 -24.80
C ILE A 384 -20.01 0.38 -25.38
N TYR A 385 -18.98 0.08 -26.17
CA TYR A 385 -18.64 -1.26 -26.67
C TYR A 385 -17.47 -1.82 -25.83
N PRO A 386 -17.67 -2.91 -25.05
CA PRO A 386 -16.59 -3.61 -24.38
C PRO A 386 -15.60 -4.25 -25.36
N LEU A 387 -14.32 -4.27 -25.01
CA LEU A 387 -13.30 -4.98 -25.77
C LEU A 387 -13.38 -6.50 -25.50
N ASN A 388 -13.21 -7.29 -26.55
CA ASN A 388 -13.12 -8.74 -26.51
C ASN A 388 -11.65 -9.17 -26.57
N PHE A 389 -11.17 -9.77 -25.50
CA PHE A 389 -9.77 -10.20 -25.36
C PHE A 389 -9.51 -11.63 -25.86
N ASP A 390 -10.50 -12.31 -26.40
CA ASP A 390 -10.39 -13.73 -26.81
C ASP A 390 -10.15 -13.88 -28.30
N ASN A 391 -10.67 -12.97 -29.13
CA ASN A 391 -10.62 -13.10 -30.58
C ASN A 391 -9.24 -12.80 -31.19
N ASP A 392 -8.57 -11.72 -30.70
CA ASP A 392 -7.25 -11.30 -31.14
C ASP A 392 -6.46 -10.78 -29.92
N PRO A 393 -6.06 -11.67 -29.00
CA PRO A 393 -5.35 -11.25 -27.80
C PRO A 393 -3.97 -10.64 -28.08
N GLU A 394 -3.27 -11.09 -29.12
CA GLU A 394 -1.94 -10.55 -29.46
C GLU A 394 -2.03 -9.10 -29.95
N GLY A 395 -2.91 -8.84 -30.92
CA GLY A 395 -3.09 -7.49 -31.46
C GLY A 395 -3.63 -6.49 -30.44
N LEU A 396 -4.62 -6.91 -29.65
CA LEU A 396 -5.22 -6.04 -28.63
C LEU A 396 -4.24 -5.73 -27.47
N TYR A 397 -3.46 -6.73 -27.03
CA TYR A 397 -2.46 -6.52 -25.97
C TYR A 397 -1.37 -5.55 -26.41
N ASP A 398 -0.84 -5.73 -27.62
CA ASP A 398 0.21 -4.85 -28.15
C ASP A 398 -0.30 -3.42 -28.33
N GLU A 399 -1.55 -3.25 -28.77
CA GLU A 399 -2.15 -1.93 -28.92
C GLU A 399 -2.39 -1.23 -27.57
N VAL A 400 -2.92 -1.93 -26.57
CA VAL A 400 -3.09 -1.33 -25.24
C VAL A 400 -1.74 -0.97 -24.60
N LEU A 401 -0.71 -1.82 -24.78
CA LEU A 401 0.64 -1.48 -24.34
C LEU A 401 1.16 -0.22 -25.04
N ARG A 402 0.92 -0.08 -26.35
CA ARG A 402 1.29 1.11 -27.12
C ARG A 402 0.60 2.37 -26.57
N VAL A 403 -0.69 2.28 -26.27
CA VAL A 403 -1.46 3.39 -25.69
C VAL A 403 -0.92 3.79 -24.32
N VAL A 404 -0.66 2.84 -23.43
CA VAL A 404 -0.08 3.13 -22.12
C VAL A 404 1.30 3.77 -22.25
N GLN A 405 2.16 3.24 -23.14
CA GLN A 405 3.48 3.79 -23.42
C GLN A 405 3.41 5.22 -23.99
N HIS A 406 2.42 5.50 -24.86
CA HIS A 406 2.19 6.84 -25.39
C HIS A 406 2.02 7.84 -24.24
N TRP A 407 1.12 7.58 -23.30
CA TRP A 407 0.89 8.49 -22.18
C TRP A 407 2.05 8.54 -21.18
N VAL A 408 2.76 7.43 -20.97
CA VAL A 408 4.01 7.42 -20.18
C VAL A 408 5.06 8.34 -20.79
N ASN A 409 5.19 8.36 -22.13
CA ASN A 409 6.11 9.24 -22.84
C ASN A 409 5.71 10.72 -22.71
N HIS A 410 4.42 11.02 -22.52
CA HIS A 410 3.88 12.35 -22.19
C HIS A 410 3.86 12.64 -20.69
N GLY A 411 4.63 11.90 -19.89
CA GLY A 411 4.89 12.19 -18.48
C GLY A 411 3.88 11.64 -17.47
N VAL A 412 2.89 10.85 -17.92
CA VAL A 412 1.95 10.19 -17.01
C VAL A 412 2.64 9.08 -16.24
N LYS A 413 2.52 9.09 -14.91
CA LYS A 413 3.11 8.09 -14.01
C LYS A 413 2.08 7.28 -13.23
N PHE A 414 0.81 7.63 -13.34
CA PHE A 414 -0.29 6.89 -12.73
C PHE A 414 -1.39 6.57 -13.74
N PHE A 415 -1.92 5.36 -13.66
CA PHE A 415 -3.14 4.98 -14.37
C PHE A 415 -4.19 4.51 -13.36
N ARG A 416 -5.30 5.22 -13.27
CA ARG A 416 -6.52 4.70 -12.64
C ARG A 416 -7.21 3.82 -13.66
N VAL A 417 -7.39 2.57 -13.35
CA VAL A 417 -7.93 1.60 -14.29
C VAL A 417 -9.40 1.36 -14.00
N ASP A 418 -10.23 1.69 -14.99
CA ASP A 418 -11.68 1.54 -14.95
C ASP A 418 -12.09 0.08 -15.06
N ASN A 419 -12.86 -0.42 -14.08
CA ASN A 419 -13.43 -1.77 -14.06
C ASN A 419 -12.46 -2.88 -14.51
N PRO A 420 -11.24 -3.03 -13.94
CA PRO A 420 -10.27 -4.03 -14.38
C PRO A 420 -10.76 -5.48 -14.19
N HIS A 421 -11.71 -5.70 -13.30
CA HIS A 421 -12.31 -7.03 -13.03
C HIS A 421 -13.15 -7.56 -14.18
N THR A 422 -13.43 -6.76 -15.21
CA THR A 422 -14.12 -7.13 -16.45
C THR A 422 -13.18 -7.54 -17.59
N LYS A 423 -11.88 -7.52 -17.35
CA LYS A 423 -10.83 -7.89 -18.31
C LYS A 423 -10.02 -9.07 -17.77
N PRO A 424 -9.30 -9.82 -18.64
CA PRO A 424 -8.61 -11.04 -18.21
C PRO A 424 -7.49 -10.78 -17.19
N PRO A 425 -7.39 -11.57 -16.11
CA PRO A 425 -6.34 -11.41 -15.12
C PRO A 425 -4.91 -11.50 -15.69
N ASN A 426 -4.69 -12.42 -16.63
CA ASN A 426 -3.40 -12.61 -17.29
C ASN A 426 -2.99 -11.41 -18.17
N PHE A 427 -3.96 -10.71 -18.74
CA PHE A 427 -3.71 -9.46 -19.45
C PHE A 427 -3.11 -8.40 -18.50
N TRP A 428 -3.72 -8.18 -17.34
CA TRP A 428 -3.21 -7.20 -16.37
C TRP A 428 -1.83 -7.56 -15.84
N ALA A 429 -1.62 -8.82 -15.48
CA ALA A 429 -0.31 -9.29 -15.03
C ALA A 429 0.77 -9.03 -16.08
N TRP A 430 0.46 -9.30 -17.36
CA TRP A 430 1.35 -9.07 -18.47
C TRP A 430 1.60 -7.56 -18.71
N LEU A 431 0.54 -6.75 -18.84
CA LEU A 431 0.66 -5.31 -19.12
C LEU A 431 1.49 -4.60 -18.04
N ILE A 432 1.15 -4.82 -16.77
CA ILE A 432 1.85 -4.19 -15.65
C ILE A 432 3.32 -4.62 -15.63
N ALA A 433 3.62 -5.90 -15.89
CA ALA A 433 4.98 -6.38 -15.94
C ALA A 433 5.78 -5.75 -17.10
N GLN A 434 5.18 -5.59 -18.30
CA GLN A 434 5.82 -4.93 -19.42
C GLN A 434 6.15 -3.47 -19.11
N VAL A 435 5.17 -2.72 -18.61
CA VAL A 435 5.34 -1.30 -18.29
C VAL A 435 6.39 -1.12 -17.19
N LYS A 436 6.28 -1.85 -16.08
CA LYS A 436 7.22 -1.72 -14.95
C LYS A 436 8.64 -2.20 -15.25
N THR A 437 8.82 -3.05 -16.25
CA THR A 437 10.16 -3.46 -16.71
C THR A 437 10.90 -2.33 -17.41
N VAL A 438 10.17 -1.45 -18.10
CA VAL A 438 10.74 -0.29 -18.80
C VAL A 438 10.77 0.95 -17.90
N ASP A 439 9.68 1.21 -17.20
CA ASP A 439 9.52 2.33 -16.30
C ASP A 439 8.88 1.85 -14.97
N PRO A 440 9.70 1.49 -13.97
CA PRO A 440 9.22 0.97 -12.69
C PRO A 440 8.47 2.02 -11.86
N ASP A 441 8.58 3.30 -12.20
CA ASP A 441 7.92 4.39 -11.51
C ASP A 441 6.43 4.52 -11.87
N VAL A 442 5.99 3.85 -12.94
CA VAL A 442 4.58 3.83 -13.33
C VAL A 442 3.76 2.99 -12.36
N LEU A 443 2.65 3.54 -11.89
CA LEU A 443 1.79 2.95 -10.87
C LEU A 443 0.36 2.77 -11.41
N PHE A 444 -0.33 1.71 -10.95
CA PHE A 444 -1.67 1.36 -11.37
C PHE A 444 -2.62 1.29 -10.17
N LEU A 445 -3.71 2.04 -10.22
CA LEU A 445 -4.80 2.04 -9.24
C LEU A 445 -6.00 1.31 -9.83
N SER A 446 -6.42 0.18 -9.24
CA SER A 446 -7.58 -0.58 -9.71
C SER A 446 -8.88 -0.04 -9.13
N GLU A 447 -9.83 0.31 -9.99
CA GLU A 447 -11.22 0.57 -9.59
C GLU A 447 -12.04 -0.70 -9.79
N ALA A 448 -12.25 -1.45 -8.69
CA ALA A 448 -12.91 -2.76 -8.75
C ALA A 448 -13.83 -2.97 -7.55
N PHE A 449 -15.09 -2.54 -7.69
CA PHE A 449 -16.14 -2.81 -6.72
C PHE A 449 -16.75 -4.18 -7.00
N THR A 450 -16.09 -5.21 -6.50
CA THR A 450 -16.37 -6.62 -6.76
C THR A 450 -16.11 -7.45 -5.50
N PRO A 451 -16.64 -8.67 -5.38
CA PRO A 451 -16.36 -9.53 -4.23
C PRO A 451 -14.86 -9.67 -3.94
N PRO A 452 -14.46 -9.83 -2.66
CA PRO A 452 -13.07 -9.80 -2.20
C PRO A 452 -12.10 -10.65 -3.01
N VAL A 453 -12.51 -11.84 -3.44
CA VAL A 453 -11.67 -12.76 -4.22
C VAL A 453 -11.12 -12.11 -5.50
N ARG A 454 -11.95 -11.36 -6.24
CA ARG A 454 -11.53 -10.66 -7.45
C ARG A 454 -10.71 -9.42 -7.11
N GLN A 455 -11.17 -8.62 -6.14
CA GLN A 455 -10.48 -7.38 -5.73
C GLN A 455 -9.06 -7.70 -5.23
N TYR A 456 -8.91 -8.71 -4.37
CA TYR A 456 -7.62 -9.14 -3.83
C TYR A 456 -6.77 -9.85 -4.89
N GLY A 457 -7.42 -10.57 -5.81
CA GLY A 457 -6.74 -11.17 -6.96
C GLY A 457 -6.04 -10.12 -7.82
N LEU A 458 -6.74 -9.03 -8.18
CA LEU A 458 -6.16 -7.92 -8.93
C LEU A 458 -4.96 -7.29 -8.21
N ALA A 459 -5.05 -7.07 -6.89
CA ALA A 459 -3.94 -6.56 -6.12
C ALA A 459 -2.69 -7.46 -6.25
N LYS A 460 -2.85 -8.79 -6.21
CA LYS A 460 -1.75 -9.76 -6.35
C LYS A 460 -1.14 -9.76 -7.75
N LEU A 461 -1.93 -9.46 -8.80
CA LEU A 461 -1.48 -9.42 -10.19
C LEU A 461 -0.55 -8.25 -10.53
N GLY A 462 -0.38 -7.28 -9.63
CA GLY A 462 0.54 -6.17 -9.84
C GLY A 462 -0.07 -4.77 -9.69
N PHE A 463 -1.40 -4.65 -9.55
CA PHE A 463 -2.00 -3.35 -9.25
C PHE A 463 -1.39 -2.77 -7.97
N THR A 464 -0.88 -1.55 -8.07
CA THR A 464 -0.13 -0.89 -7.00
C THR A 464 -1.04 -0.50 -5.84
N GLN A 465 -2.18 0.08 -6.17
CA GLN A 465 -3.23 0.50 -5.24
C GLN A 465 -4.59 -0.02 -5.71
N SER A 466 -5.58 0.00 -4.83
CA SER A 466 -6.96 -0.36 -5.15
C SER A 466 -7.95 0.57 -4.46
N TYR A 467 -9.05 0.87 -5.14
CA TYR A 467 -10.24 1.37 -4.47
C TYR A 467 -10.71 0.37 -3.42
N SER A 468 -11.56 0.81 -2.51
CA SER A 468 -12.01 -0.01 -1.39
C SER A 468 -13.48 0.25 -1.07
N TYR A 469 -14.05 -0.62 -0.23
CA TYR A 469 -15.40 -0.42 0.30
C TYR A 469 -15.48 0.56 1.49
N PHE A 470 -14.47 1.39 1.70
CA PHE A 470 -14.42 2.40 2.76
C PHE A 470 -15.70 3.27 2.77
N THR A 471 -16.16 3.72 1.61
CA THR A 471 -17.33 4.58 1.46
C THR A 471 -18.56 4.04 2.20
N TRP A 472 -18.77 2.71 2.18
CA TRP A 472 -19.90 2.04 2.83
C TRP A 472 -19.61 1.51 4.24
N ARG A 473 -18.45 1.82 4.82
CA ARG A 473 -18.12 1.54 6.23
C ARG A 473 -18.44 2.77 7.05
N THR A 474 -19.51 2.72 7.86
CA THR A 474 -20.07 3.89 8.53
C THR A 474 -20.18 3.73 10.03
N THR A 475 -20.27 2.53 10.54
CA THR A 475 -20.34 2.23 11.98
C THR A 475 -18.94 1.99 12.57
N LYS A 476 -18.82 2.17 13.89
CA LYS A 476 -17.60 1.87 14.65
C LYS A 476 -17.07 0.46 14.37
N TRP A 477 -17.98 -0.52 14.41
CA TRP A 477 -17.61 -1.92 14.17
C TRP A 477 -17.06 -2.13 12.75
N GLU A 478 -17.78 -1.66 11.73
CA GLU A 478 -17.35 -1.80 10.32
C GLU A 478 -16.02 -1.12 10.05
N LEU A 479 -15.77 0.06 10.63
CA LEU A 479 -14.53 0.81 10.47
C LEU A 479 -13.37 0.12 11.19
N THR A 480 -13.62 -0.46 12.36
CA THR A 480 -12.61 -1.25 13.10
C THR A 480 -12.21 -2.50 12.32
N GLU A 481 -13.19 -3.29 11.86
CA GLU A 481 -12.94 -4.46 11.02
C GLU A 481 -12.17 -4.10 9.74
N PHE A 482 -12.59 -3.01 9.10
CA PHE A 482 -11.94 -2.54 7.87
C PHE A 482 -10.49 -2.10 8.12
N GLY A 483 -10.23 -1.40 9.22
CA GLY A 483 -8.88 -0.97 9.60
C GLY A 483 -7.96 -2.15 9.92
N ASN A 484 -8.45 -3.15 10.66
CA ASN A 484 -7.72 -4.40 10.90
C ASN A 484 -7.39 -5.12 9.58
N GLN A 485 -8.37 -5.22 8.67
CA GLN A 485 -8.17 -5.82 7.35
C GLN A 485 -7.13 -5.08 6.50
N ILE A 486 -7.04 -3.75 6.62
CA ILE A 486 -5.99 -2.97 5.93
C ILE A 486 -4.60 -3.45 6.37
N ALA A 487 -4.39 -3.61 7.68
CA ALA A 487 -3.10 -4.06 8.22
C ALA A 487 -2.78 -5.52 7.84
N GLU A 488 -3.75 -6.42 7.97
CA GLU A 488 -3.59 -7.85 7.66
C GLU A 488 -3.23 -8.11 6.19
N LEU A 489 -3.82 -7.33 5.27
CA LEU A 489 -3.63 -7.51 3.83
C LEU A 489 -2.49 -6.65 3.25
N ALA A 490 -1.75 -5.93 4.10
CA ALA A 490 -0.72 -4.97 3.69
C ALA A 490 0.42 -5.59 2.87
N ASP A 491 0.62 -6.90 2.97
CA ASP A 491 1.64 -7.63 2.19
C ASP A 491 1.39 -7.57 0.68
N TYR A 492 0.15 -7.37 0.24
CA TYR A 492 -0.16 -7.34 -1.19
C TYR A 492 -1.23 -6.32 -1.59
N ARG A 493 -1.95 -5.69 -0.63
CA ARG A 493 -3.04 -4.76 -0.90
C ARG A 493 -2.77 -3.40 -0.27
N ARG A 494 -2.88 -2.33 -1.07
CA ARG A 494 -2.76 -0.93 -0.64
C ARG A 494 -4.05 -0.19 -1.02
N PRO A 495 -5.01 -0.05 -0.08
CA PRO A 495 -6.24 0.66 -0.38
C PRO A 495 -6.02 2.16 -0.46
N ASN A 496 -6.57 2.78 -1.49
CA ASN A 496 -6.74 4.22 -1.62
C ASN A 496 -8.17 4.57 -1.18
N LEU A 497 -8.31 5.38 -0.14
CA LEU A 497 -9.61 5.67 0.47
C LEU A 497 -10.22 6.93 -0.14
N PHE A 498 -10.96 6.78 -1.22
CA PHE A 498 -11.76 7.87 -1.78
C PHE A 498 -12.98 8.14 -0.89
N VAL A 499 -13.19 9.40 -0.53
CA VAL A 499 -14.35 9.84 0.28
C VAL A 499 -15.62 9.96 -0.55
N ASN A 500 -15.48 10.24 -1.83
CA ASN A 500 -16.50 10.25 -2.87
C ASN A 500 -15.86 10.01 -4.24
N THR A 501 -16.65 9.68 -5.24
CA THR A 501 -16.25 9.63 -6.65
C THR A 501 -17.38 10.23 -7.50
N PRO A 502 -17.20 10.48 -8.79
CA PRO A 502 -18.29 10.94 -9.66
C PRO A 502 -19.49 9.97 -9.70
N ASP A 503 -19.28 8.68 -9.36
CA ASP A 503 -20.30 7.64 -9.31
C ASP A 503 -20.88 7.39 -7.92
N ILE A 504 -20.21 7.87 -6.85
CA ILE A 504 -20.53 7.47 -5.49
C ILE A 504 -20.64 8.67 -4.57
N LEU A 505 -21.87 9.09 -4.35
CA LEU A 505 -22.26 10.01 -3.28
C LEU A 505 -23.04 9.22 -2.22
N HIS A 506 -22.34 8.65 -1.24
CA HIS A 506 -22.97 7.83 -0.22
C HIS A 506 -24.00 8.60 0.62
N ALA A 507 -25.05 7.89 1.08
CA ALA A 507 -26.16 8.48 1.85
C ALA A 507 -25.72 9.30 3.07
N VAL A 508 -24.62 8.91 3.75
CA VAL A 508 -24.12 9.68 4.90
C VAL A 508 -23.66 11.10 4.53
N LEU A 509 -23.15 11.29 3.31
CA LEU A 509 -22.80 12.63 2.81
C LEU A 509 -24.03 13.40 2.34
N GLN A 510 -25.06 12.70 1.83
CA GLN A 510 -26.29 13.33 1.37
C GLN A 510 -27.11 13.96 2.51
N HIS A 511 -27.08 13.33 3.70
CA HIS A 511 -28.05 13.66 4.76
C HIS A 511 -27.45 14.25 6.04
N ASN A 512 -26.14 14.12 6.27
CA ASN A 512 -25.55 14.47 7.57
C ASN A 512 -24.77 15.79 7.59
N GLY A 513 -24.89 16.60 6.54
CA GLY A 513 -24.34 17.95 6.48
C GLY A 513 -22.81 18.06 6.46
N PRO A 514 -22.25 19.28 6.54
CA PRO A 514 -20.83 19.57 6.41
C PRO A 514 -19.92 18.83 7.42
N GLY A 515 -20.40 18.59 8.64
CA GLY A 515 -19.66 17.85 9.67
C GLY A 515 -19.28 16.44 9.21
N MET A 516 -20.17 15.77 8.47
CA MET A 516 -19.89 14.42 7.95
C MET A 516 -18.79 14.42 6.88
N PHE A 517 -18.69 15.46 6.05
CA PHE A 517 -17.58 15.61 5.11
C PHE A 517 -16.24 15.71 5.85
N ALA A 518 -16.17 16.48 6.93
CA ALA A 518 -14.97 16.57 7.74
C ALA A 518 -14.64 15.22 8.42
N ILE A 519 -15.63 14.51 8.99
CA ILE A 519 -15.48 13.20 9.60
C ILE A 519 -14.92 12.19 8.60
N ARG A 520 -15.52 12.08 7.41
CA ARG A 520 -15.08 11.13 6.38
C ARG A 520 -13.68 11.45 5.86
N ALA A 521 -13.34 12.76 5.75
CA ALA A 521 -11.99 13.18 5.38
C ALA A 521 -10.95 12.77 6.43
N VAL A 522 -11.22 12.94 7.73
CA VAL A 522 -10.33 12.47 8.80
C VAL A 522 -10.12 10.96 8.70
N LEU A 523 -11.20 10.18 8.64
CA LEU A 523 -11.13 8.72 8.55
C LEU A 523 -10.30 8.26 7.33
N ALA A 524 -10.60 8.80 6.14
CA ALA A 524 -9.87 8.44 4.92
C ALA A 524 -8.39 8.80 5.00
N ALA A 525 -8.10 10.03 5.44
CA ALA A 525 -6.77 10.58 5.46
C ALA A 525 -5.85 9.95 6.54
N THR A 526 -6.41 9.32 7.58
CA THR A 526 -5.64 8.82 8.71
C THR A 526 -5.65 7.30 8.87
N MET A 527 -6.69 6.58 8.38
CA MET A 527 -6.71 5.11 8.42
C MET A 527 -5.79 4.49 7.37
N SER A 528 -5.72 5.06 6.17
CA SER A 528 -4.81 4.60 5.11
C SER A 528 -3.78 5.68 4.74
N PRO A 529 -2.58 5.29 4.34
CA PRO A 529 -1.60 6.23 3.81
C PRO A 529 -2.01 6.85 2.46
N ALA A 530 -2.88 6.21 1.69
CA ALA A 530 -3.43 6.76 0.45
C ALA A 530 -4.91 7.08 0.60
N TRP A 531 -5.30 8.30 0.23
CA TRP A 531 -6.68 8.75 0.21
C TRP A 531 -6.96 9.67 -0.96
N GLY A 532 -8.22 9.83 -1.32
CA GLY A 532 -8.59 10.68 -2.42
C GLY A 532 -9.97 11.32 -2.25
N MET A 533 -10.21 12.36 -3.01
CA MET A 533 -11.52 13.01 -3.14
C MET A 533 -11.79 13.45 -4.57
N TYR A 534 -13.06 13.45 -4.94
CA TYR A 534 -13.54 14.05 -6.16
C TYR A 534 -13.91 15.51 -5.90
N CYS A 535 -13.58 16.37 -6.83
CA CYS A 535 -13.84 17.82 -6.88
C CYS A 535 -15.29 18.17 -6.50
N GLY A 536 -15.48 19.19 -5.65
CA GLY A 536 -16.79 19.56 -5.10
C GLY A 536 -17.07 18.98 -3.71
N TYR A 537 -16.27 18.00 -3.26
CA TYR A 537 -16.31 17.53 -1.87
C TYR A 537 -16.02 18.66 -0.88
N GLU A 538 -15.01 19.47 -1.18
CA GLU A 538 -14.64 20.65 -0.39
C GLU A 538 -15.72 21.74 -0.36
N LEU A 539 -16.70 21.67 -1.25
CA LEU A 539 -17.87 22.55 -1.30
C LEU A 539 -19.14 21.91 -0.71
N PHE A 540 -19.00 20.73 -0.11
CA PHE A 540 -20.12 19.99 0.49
C PHE A 540 -21.22 19.63 -0.52
N GLU A 541 -20.84 19.31 -1.76
CA GLU A 541 -21.79 18.86 -2.79
C GLU A 541 -22.43 17.53 -2.35
N HIS A 542 -23.73 17.55 -2.08
CA HIS A 542 -24.44 16.44 -1.42
C HIS A 542 -25.76 16.04 -2.08
N ARG A 543 -26.10 16.61 -3.25
CA ARG A 543 -27.40 16.39 -3.87
C ARG A 543 -27.34 15.19 -4.83
N ALA A 544 -28.12 14.17 -4.50
CA ALA A 544 -28.31 13.01 -5.38
C ALA A 544 -29.36 13.31 -6.46
N VAL A 545 -29.26 12.61 -7.59
CA VAL A 545 -30.21 12.73 -8.72
C VAL A 545 -31.63 12.36 -8.32
N ARG A 546 -31.79 11.48 -7.34
CA ARG A 546 -33.06 11.04 -6.74
C ARG A 546 -32.79 10.39 -5.40
N GLU A 547 -33.82 10.28 -4.57
CA GLU A 547 -33.77 9.55 -3.31
C GLU A 547 -33.31 8.08 -3.52
N GLY A 548 -32.44 7.59 -2.66
CA GLY A 548 -31.84 6.25 -2.71
C GLY A 548 -30.81 6.02 -3.82
N SER A 549 -30.45 7.06 -4.58
CA SER A 549 -29.36 7.02 -5.56
C SER A 549 -28.06 7.53 -4.95
N GLU A 550 -26.94 6.95 -5.35
CA GLU A 550 -25.59 7.47 -5.07
C GLU A 550 -25.05 8.35 -6.21
N GLU A 551 -25.79 8.51 -7.31
CA GLU A 551 -25.44 9.38 -8.43
C GLU A 551 -25.72 10.85 -8.08
N TYR A 552 -24.78 11.73 -8.40
CA TYR A 552 -24.96 13.17 -8.24
C TYR A 552 -26.05 13.73 -9.15
N LEU A 553 -26.83 14.66 -8.63
CA LEU A 553 -27.67 15.52 -9.47
C LEU A 553 -26.78 16.44 -10.31
N ASP A 554 -27.11 16.61 -11.58
CA ASP A 554 -26.32 17.37 -12.55
C ASP A 554 -24.86 16.91 -12.58
N SER A 555 -24.71 15.59 -12.71
CA SER A 555 -23.42 14.90 -12.62
C SER A 555 -22.46 15.37 -13.71
N GLU A 556 -21.26 15.73 -13.30
CA GLU A 556 -20.15 16.13 -14.16
C GLU A 556 -19.71 15.04 -15.16
N LYS A 557 -20.18 13.81 -14.97
CA LYS A 557 -20.05 12.74 -15.98
C LYS A 557 -20.79 13.06 -17.30
N TYR A 558 -21.83 13.90 -17.24
CA TYR A 558 -22.69 14.20 -18.38
C TYR A 558 -22.82 15.68 -18.69
N GLU A 559 -22.33 16.54 -17.80
CA GLU A 559 -22.50 18.00 -17.86
C GLU A 559 -21.18 18.72 -17.57
N LEU A 560 -21.10 20.00 -17.99
CA LEU A 560 -20.08 20.92 -17.47
C LEU A 560 -20.54 21.45 -16.12
N ARG A 561 -19.66 21.40 -15.12
CA ARG A 561 -19.95 21.85 -13.75
C ARG A 561 -18.86 22.79 -13.21
N PRO A 562 -18.80 24.03 -13.66
CA PRO A 562 -17.87 25.01 -13.09
C PRO A 562 -18.18 25.27 -11.61
N ARG A 563 -17.14 25.60 -10.84
CA ARG A 563 -17.23 25.85 -9.40
C ARG A 563 -16.49 27.13 -9.03
N ASP A 564 -17.09 27.95 -8.16
CA ASP A 564 -16.45 29.14 -7.62
C ASP A 564 -15.85 28.84 -6.24
N PHE A 565 -14.67 28.25 -6.26
CA PHE A 565 -13.93 27.86 -5.05
C PHE A 565 -13.50 29.08 -4.22
N ALA A 566 -13.12 30.18 -4.89
CA ALA A 566 -12.64 31.38 -4.22
C ALA A 566 -13.76 32.04 -3.40
N SER A 567 -14.92 32.27 -4.02
CA SER A 567 -16.08 32.83 -3.33
C SER A 567 -16.58 31.96 -2.19
N ALA A 568 -16.56 30.62 -2.38
CA ALA A 568 -16.95 29.68 -1.32
C ALA A 568 -15.99 29.76 -0.13
N LEU A 569 -14.68 29.86 -0.39
CA LEU A 569 -13.67 30.01 0.66
C LEU A 569 -13.82 31.32 1.41
N ASP A 570 -13.97 32.44 0.71
CA ASP A 570 -14.14 33.77 1.30
C ASP A 570 -15.39 33.86 2.19
N GLN A 571 -16.43 33.10 1.84
CA GLN A 571 -17.68 33.04 2.60
C GLN A 571 -17.67 32.00 3.73
N GLY A 572 -16.53 31.31 3.96
CA GLY A 572 -16.45 30.27 4.98
C GLY A 572 -17.27 29.00 4.67
N ARG A 573 -17.62 28.77 3.40
CA ARG A 573 -18.41 27.63 2.91
C ARG A 573 -17.53 26.61 2.18
N SER A 574 -16.29 26.44 2.64
CA SER A 574 -15.33 25.49 2.05
C SER A 574 -14.63 24.69 3.12
N LEU A 575 -14.46 23.39 2.89
CA LEU A 575 -13.68 22.48 3.71
C LEU A 575 -12.15 22.57 3.39
N GLN A 576 -11.78 23.36 2.40
CA GLN A 576 -10.39 23.48 1.93
C GLN A 576 -9.38 23.73 3.05
N PRO A 577 -9.58 24.66 4.03
CA PRO A 577 -8.62 24.89 5.10
C PRO A 577 -8.41 23.65 5.99
N PHE A 578 -9.48 22.90 6.24
CA PHE A 578 -9.41 21.67 7.04
C PHE A 578 -8.67 20.56 6.31
N ILE A 579 -8.94 20.36 5.01
CA ILE A 579 -8.22 19.41 4.16
C ILE A 579 -6.73 19.75 4.10
N THR A 580 -6.40 21.03 3.93
CA THR A 580 -5.02 21.53 3.97
C THR A 580 -4.34 21.12 5.28
N ARG A 581 -4.99 21.37 6.42
CA ARG A 581 -4.47 21.01 7.74
C ARG A 581 -4.25 19.50 7.87
N LEU A 582 -5.20 18.67 7.44
CA LEU A 582 -5.07 17.21 7.45
C LEU A 582 -3.87 16.73 6.64
N ASN A 583 -3.68 17.24 5.42
CA ASN A 583 -2.57 16.85 4.56
C ASN A 583 -1.22 17.31 5.13
N ILE A 584 -1.15 18.46 5.80
CA ILE A 584 0.05 18.91 6.53
C ILE A 584 0.37 17.94 7.66
N ILE A 585 -0.61 17.61 8.51
CA ILE A 585 -0.44 16.67 9.64
C ILE A 585 0.08 15.32 9.14
N ARG A 586 -0.52 14.76 8.08
CA ARG A 586 -0.10 13.48 7.50
C ARG A 586 1.36 13.47 7.01
N ARG A 587 1.85 14.60 6.50
CA ARG A 587 3.24 14.75 6.04
C ARG A 587 4.23 14.91 7.20
N LEU A 588 3.79 15.56 8.27
CA LEU A 588 4.60 15.75 9.48
C LEU A 588 4.80 14.46 10.27
N HIS A 589 3.83 13.53 10.20
CA HIS A 589 3.84 12.30 10.97
C HIS A 589 4.08 11.07 10.09
N PRO A 590 5.29 10.49 10.08
CA PRO A 590 5.59 9.24 9.38
C PRO A 590 4.67 8.07 9.75
N ALA A 591 4.09 8.08 10.96
CA ALA A 591 3.10 7.09 11.39
C ALA A 591 1.88 7.01 10.46
N PHE A 592 1.41 8.14 9.90
CA PHE A 592 0.30 8.13 8.91
C PHE A 592 0.71 7.56 7.56
N GLN A 593 2.00 7.44 7.28
CA GLN A 593 2.53 6.86 6.06
C GLN A 593 2.63 5.32 6.13
N GLN A 594 2.32 4.72 7.28
CA GLN A 594 2.38 3.28 7.51
C GLN A 594 1.02 2.62 7.24
N LEU A 595 1.05 1.40 6.68
CA LEU A 595 -0.14 0.63 6.37
C LEU A 595 -0.42 -0.43 7.45
N ARG A 596 0.65 -1.03 8.02
CA ARG A 596 0.60 -2.21 8.88
C ARG A 596 0.32 -1.91 10.36
N THR A 597 0.42 -0.66 10.79
CA THR A 597 0.59 -0.29 12.21
C THR A 597 -0.65 0.34 12.85
N ILE A 598 -1.82 0.20 12.24
CA ILE A 598 -3.08 0.65 12.87
C ILE A 598 -3.45 -0.26 14.04
N HIS A 599 -3.80 0.35 15.17
CA HIS A 599 -4.26 -0.35 16.37
C HIS A 599 -5.45 0.39 16.98
N PHE A 600 -6.54 -0.33 17.29
CA PHE A 600 -7.77 0.28 17.83
C PHE A 600 -7.77 0.22 19.37
N HIS A 601 -8.22 1.32 19.99
CA HIS A 601 -8.34 1.48 21.43
C HIS A 601 -9.80 1.43 21.87
N HIS A 602 -10.03 1.02 23.11
CA HIS A 602 -11.39 0.92 23.64
C HIS A 602 -11.96 2.30 24.01
N VAL A 603 -13.18 2.56 23.54
CA VAL A 603 -13.99 3.73 23.88
C VAL A 603 -15.39 3.26 24.21
N ASP A 604 -15.96 3.68 25.32
CA ASP A 604 -17.27 3.25 25.83
C ASP A 604 -18.48 3.98 25.18
N ASN A 605 -18.29 4.55 24.00
CA ASN A 605 -19.32 5.21 23.19
C ASN A 605 -19.18 4.75 21.72
N ASP A 606 -20.25 4.24 21.12
CA ASP A 606 -20.25 3.76 19.74
C ASP A 606 -20.21 4.90 18.70
N ALA A 607 -20.50 6.12 19.10
CA ALA A 607 -20.36 7.30 18.27
C ALA A 607 -18.92 7.85 18.22
N LEU A 608 -17.98 7.25 18.94
CA LEU A 608 -16.57 7.62 18.94
C LEU A 608 -15.70 6.43 18.55
N LEU A 609 -14.73 6.67 17.67
CA LEU A 609 -13.72 5.69 17.24
C LEU A 609 -12.33 6.20 17.59
N ALA A 610 -11.50 5.32 18.18
CA ALA A 610 -10.12 5.66 18.55
C ALA A 610 -9.14 4.61 18.01
N TYR A 611 -8.08 5.08 17.35
CA TYR A 611 -7.00 4.22 16.87
C TYR A 611 -5.66 4.96 16.83
N SER A 612 -4.59 4.23 17.05
CA SER A 612 -3.23 4.73 16.90
C SER A 612 -2.56 4.19 15.64
N LYS A 613 -1.57 4.93 15.16
CA LYS A 613 -0.62 4.49 14.13
C LYS A 613 0.80 4.78 14.59
N PHE A 614 1.72 4.00 14.06
CA PHE A 614 3.10 4.03 14.51
C PHE A 614 4.06 3.85 13.33
N ASP A 615 5.16 4.59 13.34
CA ASP A 615 6.27 4.39 12.40
C ASP A 615 7.43 3.65 13.07
N PRO A 616 7.76 2.42 12.65
CA PRO A 616 8.82 1.63 13.26
C PRO A 616 10.23 2.18 13.02
N ALA A 617 10.41 3.03 12.01
CA ALA A 617 11.72 3.59 11.68
C ALA A 617 12.09 4.79 12.58
N THR A 618 11.12 5.66 12.87
CA THR A 618 11.35 6.90 13.63
C THR A 618 10.84 6.84 15.06
N GLY A 619 9.96 5.88 15.39
CA GLY A 619 9.24 5.84 16.66
C GLY A 619 8.08 6.82 16.76
N ASP A 620 7.78 7.58 15.69
CA ASP A 620 6.63 8.48 15.64
C ASP A 620 5.33 7.73 15.88
N CYS A 621 4.48 8.29 16.73
CA CYS A 621 3.21 7.70 17.11
C CYS A 621 2.11 8.76 17.17
N VAL A 622 0.99 8.48 16.54
CA VAL A 622 -0.18 9.34 16.54
C VAL A 622 -1.41 8.55 16.96
N LEU A 623 -2.28 9.20 17.70
CA LEU A 623 -3.59 8.66 18.09
C LEU A 623 -4.68 9.55 17.47
N VAL A 624 -5.65 8.94 16.84
CA VAL A 624 -6.83 9.61 16.28
C VAL A 624 -8.04 9.22 17.11
N VAL A 625 -8.79 10.21 17.58
CA VAL A 625 -10.13 10.01 18.13
C VAL A 625 -11.09 10.82 17.29
N VAL A 626 -12.05 10.17 16.64
CA VAL A 626 -12.99 10.81 15.70
C VAL A 626 -14.42 10.52 16.09
N THR A 627 -15.30 11.55 16.02
CA THR A 627 -16.75 11.32 16.16
C THR A 627 -17.32 10.73 14.87
N LEU A 628 -18.33 9.89 15.01
CA LEU A 628 -19.15 9.38 13.90
C LEU A 628 -20.51 10.10 13.83
N ASN A 629 -20.78 11.00 14.80
CA ASN A 629 -21.96 11.85 14.84
C ASN A 629 -21.62 13.27 14.36
N ALA A 630 -22.28 13.73 13.30
CA ALA A 630 -22.04 15.04 12.72
C ALA A 630 -22.86 16.19 13.37
N PHE A 631 -23.83 15.87 14.26
CA PHE A 631 -24.85 16.83 14.71
C PHE A 631 -24.66 17.34 16.13
N GLY A 632 -24.02 16.59 17.00
CA GLY A 632 -23.90 16.95 18.39
C GLY A 632 -22.63 16.43 19.07
N PRO A 633 -22.31 16.98 20.24
CA PRO A 633 -21.15 16.53 21.00
C PRO A 633 -21.31 15.10 21.51
N GLU A 634 -20.22 14.38 21.46
CA GLU A 634 -20.09 13.04 22.01
C GLU A 634 -18.98 13.00 23.06
N GLU A 635 -19.21 12.27 24.12
CA GLU A 635 -18.26 12.13 25.21
C GLU A 635 -18.12 10.67 25.66
N ALA A 636 -16.94 10.33 26.13
CA ALA A 636 -16.60 8.98 26.56
C ALA A 636 -15.34 8.93 27.43
N THR A 637 -15.09 7.77 28.01
CA THR A 637 -13.76 7.39 28.47
C THR A 637 -13.04 6.61 27.37
N LEU A 638 -11.86 7.09 27.02
CA LEU A 638 -10.91 6.40 26.14
C LEU A 638 -9.93 5.60 27.00
N TRP A 639 -9.86 4.30 26.77
CA TRP A 639 -8.91 3.40 27.40
C TRP A 639 -7.80 3.05 26.40
N LEU A 640 -6.59 3.53 26.69
CA LEU A 640 -5.42 3.25 25.85
C LEU A 640 -4.86 1.86 26.16
N ASP A 641 -4.60 1.10 25.11
CA ASP A 641 -3.71 -0.07 25.21
C ASP A 641 -2.26 0.43 25.29
N MET A 642 -1.78 0.59 26.52
CA MET A 642 -0.48 1.18 26.80
C MET A 642 0.68 0.33 26.23
N ALA A 643 0.55 -0.99 26.25
CA ALA A 643 1.57 -1.87 25.68
C ALA A 643 1.69 -1.70 24.15
N ALA A 644 0.55 -1.57 23.44
CA ALA A 644 0.54 -1.26 22.02
C ALA A 644 1.17 0.11 21.70
N LEU A 645 1.14 1.04 22.66
CA LEU A 645 1.81 2.34 22.56
C LEU A 645 3.27 2.29 23.03
N GLY A 646 3.73 1.17 23.60
CA GLY A 646 5.09 1.01 24.13
C GLY A 646 5.30 1.68 25.47
N MET A 647 4.25 1.83 26.27
CA MET A 647 4.23 2.51 27.57
C MET A 647 3.76 1.57 28.68
N GLU A 648 4.10 1.87 29.93
CA GLU A 648 3.60 1.15 31.09
C GLU A 648 2.22 1.70 31.53
N ASP A 649 1.38 0.86 32.12
CA ASP A 649 -0.01 1.21 32.49
C ASP A 649 -0.13 2.40 33.45
N TYR A 650 0.90 2.67 34.24
CA TYR A 650 0.94 3.78 35.19
C TYR A 650 1.54 5.07 34.67
N ASP A 651 2.05 5.07 33.40
CA ASP A 651 2.67 6.24 32.83
C ASP A 651 1.68 7.41 32.70
N ARG A 652 2.19 8.62 32.92
CA ARG A 652 1.52 9.88 32.64
C ARG A 652 2.39 10.70 31.72
N PHE A 653 1.79 11.24 30.66
CA PHE A 653 2.52 11.93 29.62
C PHE A 653 1.73 13.12 29.09
N TRP A 654 2.46 14.09 28.55
CA TRP A 654 1.87 15.22 27.84
C TRP A 654 1.65 14.85 26.37
N VAL A 655 0.49 15.25 25.85
CA VAL A 655 0.10 15.10 24.45
C VAL A 655 -0.39 16.42 23.89
N ARG A 656 -0.26 16.58 22.57
CA ARG A 656 -0.74 17.74 21.86
C ARG A 656 -1.68 17.33 20.75
N ASP A 657 -2.82 18.01 20.63
CA ASP A 657 -3.75 17.85 19.52
C ASP A 657 -3.27 18.67 18.32
N GLU A 658 -3.00 18.02 17.23
CA GLU A 658 -2.51 18.62 15.99
C GLU A 658 -3.60 19.45 15.27
N ILE A 659 -4.88 19.22 15.54
CA ILE A 659 -5.99 20.00 14.97
C ILE A 659 -6.15 21.33 15.71
N THR A 660 -6.27 21.28 17.04
CA THR A 660 -6.60 22.44 17.87
C THR A 660 -5.37 23.14 18.45
N GLY A 661 -4.24 22.43 18.58
CA GLY A 661 -3.03 22.89 19.26
C GLY A 661 -3.11 22.82 20.78
N GLU A 662 -4.21 22.31 21.35
CA GLU A 662 -4.38 22.14 22.78
C GLU A 662 -3.49 21.02 23.33
N GLU A 663 -3.05 21.17 24.58
CA GLU A 663 -2.20 20.21 25.28
C GLU A 663 -2.93 19.56 26.43
N TYR A 664 -2.73 18.28 26.62
CA TYR A 664 -3.37 17.49 27.67
C TYR A 664 -2.38 16.61 28.41
N GLN A 665 -2.66 16.33 29.69
CA GLN A 665 -1.93 15.29 30.44
C GLN A 665 -2.78 14.02 30.45
N TRP A 666 -2.30 12.98 29.79
CA TRP A 666 -3.00 11.72 29.63
C TRP A 666 -2.32 10.57 30.39
N GLY A 667 -3.03 9.47 30.51
CA GLY A 667 -2.58 8.18 31.00
C GLY A 667 -3.39 7.07 30.35
N GLN A 668 -3.57 5.93 31.02
CA GLN A 668 -4.31 4.80 30.48
C GLN A 668 -5.78 5.12 30.19
N ALA A 669 -6.46 5.83 31.10
CA ALA A 669 -7.86 6.22 30.96
C ALA A 669 -8.00 7.74 30.87
N ASN A 670 -8.71 8.23 29.85
CA ASN A 670 -8.82 9.65 29.53
C ASN A 670 -10.26 10.02 29.18
N TYR A 671 -10.78 11.09 29.78
CA TYR A 671 -12.06 11.65 29.36
C TYR A 671 -11.89 12.38 28.03
N ILE A 672 -12.75 12.05 27.07
CA ILE A 672 -12.81 12.67 25.74
C ILE A 672 -14.17 13.29 25.51
N ARG A 673 -14.19 14.50 24.95
CA ARG A 673 -15.39 15.15 24.46
C ARG A 673 -15.09 15.78 23.09
N ILE A 674 -15.79 15.34 22.06
CA ILE A 674 -15.69 15.88 20.70
C ILE A 674 -17.00 16.58 20.36
N ASP A 675 -16.90 17.85 19.96
CA ASP A 675 -18.01 18.67 19.54
C ASP A 675 -17.82 19.03 18.05
N PRO A 676 -18.63 18.48 17.13
CA PRO A 676 -18.46 18.72 15.69
C PRO A 676 -18.55 20.20 15.29
N ALA A 677 -19.16 21.05 16.12
CA ALA A 677 -19.20 22.49 15.87
C ALA A 677 -17.82 23.17 16.08
N ARG A 678 -16.88 22.52 16.79
CA ARG A 678 -15.51 22.99 17.02
C ARG A 678 -14.48 22.19 16.23
N ALA A 679 -14.52 20.86 16.39
CA ALA A 679 -13.64 19.91 15.69
C ALA A 679 -14.32 18.55 15.67
N VAL A 680 -14.18 17.81 14.57
CA VAL A 680 -14.77 16.48 14.41
C VAL A 680 -13.86 15.35 14.94
N ALA A 681 -12.62 15.68 15.27
CA ALA A 681 -11.63 14.72 15.76
C ALA A 681 -10.56 15.41 16.60
N HIS A 682 -9.86 14.59 17.40
CA HIS A 682 -8.53 14.88 17.91
C HIS A 682 -7.51 14.06 17.14
N ILE A 683 -6.42 14.66 16.71
CA ILE A 683 -5.24 13.99 16.19
C ILE A 683 -4.09 14.28 17.14
N ILE A 684 -3.80 13.32 17.98
CA ILE A 684 -2.91 13.47 19.12
C ILE A 684 -1.51 12.99 18.75
N ASN A 685 -0.55 13.91 18.86
CA ASN A 685 0.87 13.56 18.82
C ASN A 685 1.26 12.90 20.14
N MET A 686 1.60 11.61 20.09
CA MET A 686 1.99 10.81 21.23
C MET A 686 3.50 10.89 21.46
N PRO A 687 4.00 10.65 22.69
CA PRO A 687 5.44 10.53 22.92
C PRO A 687 6.07 9.48 22.00
N ALA A 688 7.20 9.81 21.40
CA ALA A 688 7.94 8.86 20.58
C ALA A 688 8.54 7.76 21.45
N VAL A 689 8.27 6.49 21.12
CA VAL A 689 8.81 5.33 21.81
C VAL A 689 9.56 4.45 20.82
N PRO A 690 10.83 4.07 21.09
CA PRO A 690 11.58 3.20 20.21
C PRO A 690 10.87 1.86 19.98
N TYR A 691 10.95 1.34 18.76
CA TYR A 691 10.31 0.08 18.36
C TYR A 691 10.72 -1.12 19.26
N GLU A 692 11.97 -1.15 19.67
CA GLU A 692 12.50 -2.20 20.57
C GLU A 692 11.82 -2.18 21.94
N SER A 693 11.54 -1.00 22.49
CA SER A 693 10.83 -0.84 23.75
C SER A 693 9.38 -1.33 23.66
N ARG A 694 8.69 -1.03 22.54
CA ARG A 694 7.34 -1.55 22.27
C ARG A 694 7.33 -3.07 22.22
N ASN A 695 8.24 -3.66 21.45
CA ASN A 695 8.35 -5.11 21.36
C ASN A 695 8.65 -5.75 22.71
N THR A 696 9.45 -5.10 23.56
CA THR A 696 9.75 -5.60 24.90
C THR A 696 8.51 -5.60 25.80
N LEU A 697 7.68 -4.56 25.73
CA LEU A 697 6.45 -4.47 26.53
C LEU A 697 5.36 -5.42 26.02
N LEU A 698 5.19 -5.52 24.72
CA LEU A 698 4.31 -6.53 24.10
C LEU A 698 4.74 -7.96 24.42
N ARG A 699 6.05 -8.20 24.63
CA ARG A 699 6.60 -9.50 25.04
C ARG A 699 6.39 -9.82 26.52
N ARG A 700 6.07 -8.84 27.37
CA ARG A 700 5.81 -9.06 28.81
C ARG A 700 4.34 -9.35 29.12
N ARG A 701 3.42 -9.10 28.22
CA ARG A 701 1.98 -9.42 28.31
C ARG A 701 1.65 -10.70 27.55
#